data_7c2ecf84a420a81cc8fafdb5acb230c0
#
_entry.id   7c2ecf84a420a81cc8fafdb5acb230c0
#
_cell.length_a   1.000
_cell.length_b   1.000
_cell.length_c   1.000
_cell.angle_alpha   90.00
_cell.angle_beta   90.00
_cell.angle_gamma   90.00
#
_symmetry.space_group_name_H-M   'P 1'
#
loop_
_entity.id
_entity.type
_entity.pdbx_description
1 polymer ?
#
loop_
_entity_poly.entity_id
_entity_poly.type
_entity_poly.pdbx_seq_one_letter_code
_entity_poly.pdbx_strand_id
1 'polypeptide(L)'
;MARKWVYLFTEGDASMRELLGGKGANLAEMTNIGLPVPQGFTITTEACTQYYEDGREINAEIMGQIEEHIKKMEEITGKKFGDHENPLLVSVRSGARASMPGMMDTILNLGLNEDVVKVIAEKSGNPRWAWDCYRRFIQMYSDVVMEVGKKYFEELIDKMKEKKGVKQDVELSAEDLHELAEQFKAEYKEKIGKDFPTDPKEQLVGAIKAVFRSWDNPRANVYRRDNDIPYSWGTAVNVQSMAFGNMGDDCGTGVAFTRDPATGNKGLFGEFLTNAQGEDVVAGVRTPMHINEMAQKFPEAFKQFTEVCETLEKHYRDMQDMEFTVEHGKLYMLQTRNGKRTAQAALKIACDLVDEGMRTEEEAVAMIDPRNLDTLLHPQFDQKALKAATPLGKGLGASPGAACGKVVFSADDAVAWHERGEKVVLVRLETSPEDITGMKSAQGILTVRGGMTSHAAVVARGMGTCCVAGLGDIVMDEANKKFTLGGKTFHEGDYISIDGTTGNVYEGIIPTVDATIAGEFGRIMGWADKYRKLAVRTNADTPHDAKKARELGAEGIGLCRTEHMFFDPERIFAFREMIVSDTKEEREEALEKILPYQQGDFEALYEALEGNPVTIRFLDPPLHEFVPQEEEEIEKLAKAKNKSVQEIKDIIASLHEFNPMMGHRGLRLAVTYPEIAVMQTKAVIRAAINVQKKHPDWKVAPEIMIPLTAEVKEFDYVKKVVVETADEEIKKAGVSLSYQVGTMVEIPRACLTADEIAKHADFFCFGTNDLTQMTFGFSRDDAGKFLNAYYDKKIFESDPFAKLDQVGVGKLMKMAIDLGRPVNPHLHVGICGEHGGDPSSVEFCHNIGLDYVSCSPFRVPVARLAAAQAEIKNPRK
;
A
#
# COMPACT_ATOMS: atom_id res chain seq x y z
N MET A 1 37.80 15.98 -8.85
CA MET A 1 36.87 17.10 -9.06
C MET A 1 35.94 17.18 -7.86
N ALA A 2 35.63 18.39 -7.40
CA ALA A 2 34.70 18.61 -6.32
C ALA A 2 33.31 18.13 -6.72
N ARG A 3 32.61 17.44 -5.80
CA ARG A 3 31.25 16.94 -6.04
C ARG A 3 30.26 18.11 -6.13
N LYS A 4 29.31 18.04 -7.05
CA LYS A 4 28.28 19.07 -7.20
C LYS A 4 27.07 18.74 -6.34
N TRP A 5 26.82 19.57 -5.32
CA TRP A 5 25.74 19.40 -4.35
C TRP A 5 24.54 20.32 -4.62
N VAL A 6 24.73 21.39 -5.38
CA VAL A 6 23.73 22.44 -5.59
C VAL A 6 23.62 22.75 -7.10
N TYR A 7 22.39 22.88 -7.57
CA TYR A 7 22.07 23.14 -8.98
C TYR A 7 21.13 24.32 -9.11
N LEU A 8 21.48 25.30 -9.96
CA LEU A 8 20.49 26.30 -10.39
C LEU A 8 19.37 25.62 -11.18
N PHE A 9 18.19 26.23 -11.23
CA PHE A 9 17.10 25.69 -12.05
C PHE A 9 17.50 25.57 -13.52
N THR A 10 18.35 26.49 -14.01
CA THR A 10 18.89 26.44 -15.37
C THR A 10 19.92 25.32 -15.59
N GLU A 11 20.40 24.68 -14.55
CA GLU A 11 21.41 23.62 -14.62
C GLU A 11 20.81 22.20 -14.53
N GLY A 12 19.50 22.08 -14.32
CA GLY A 12 18.82 20.79 -14.18
C GLY A 12 17.73 20.57 -15.22
N ASP A 13 17.14 19.40 -15.19
CA ASP A 13 15.99 19.01 -16.03
C ASP A 13 15.15 17.91 -15.37
N ALA A 14 14.04 17.53 -16.02
CA ALA A 14 13.11 16.54 -15.51
C ALA A 14 13.71 15.14 -15.31
N SER A 15 14.80 14.80 -16.01
CA SER A 15 15.47 13.49 -15.88
C SER A 15 16.23 13.35 -14.56
N MET A 16 16.47 14.45 -13.87
CA MET A 16 17.25 14.49 -12.62
C MET A 16 16.41 14.36 -11.36
N ARG A 17 15.27 13.72 -11.46
CA ARG A 17 14.32 13.56 -10.34
C ARG A 17 14.94 12.91 -9.11
N GLU A 18 15.83 11.94 -9.30
CA GLU A 18 16.50 11.26 -8.19
C GLU A 18 17.37 12.20 -7.37
N LEU A 19 18.03 13.13 -8.05
CA LEU A 19 18.99 14.08 -7.46
C LEU A 19 18.33 15.37 -6.98
N LEU A 20 17.41 15.93 -7.76
CA LEU A 20 16.76 17.20 -7.49
C LEU A 20 15.41 17.07 -6.77
N GLY A 21 14.91 15.85 -6.60
CA GLY A 21 13.54 15.60 -6.13
C GLY A 21 12.53 15.93 -7.23
N GLY A 22 11.26 15.64 -6.96
CA GLY A 22 10.18 15.92 -7.92
C GLY A 22 9.98 17.39 -8.20
N LYS A 23 9.94 18.22 -7.16
CA LYS A 23 9.75 19.67 -7.30
C LYS A 23 10.92 20.33 -8.00
N GLY A 24 12.14 20.04 -7.58
CA GLY A 24 13.36 20.64 -8.16
C GLY A 24 13.53 20.31 -9.63
N ALA A 25 13.31 19.05 -9.99
CA ALA A 25 13.39 18.62 -11.38
C ALA A 25 12.34 19.32 -12.26
N ASN A 26 11.12 19.46 -11.78
CA ASN A 26 10.05 20.12 -12.52
C ASN A 26 10.23 21.64 -12.61
N LEU A 27 10.76 22.29 -11.57
CA LEU A 27 11.12 23.71 -11.62
C LEU A 27 12.21 23.95 -12.67
N ALA A 28 13.21 23.09 -12.71
CA ALA A 28 14.26 23.14 -13.72
C ALA A 28 13.68 22.93 -15.14
N GLU A 29 12.83 21.94 -15.31
CA GLU A 29 12.21 21.65 -16.61
C GLU A 29 11.34 22.80 -17.11
N MET A 30 10.47 23.38 -16.25
CA MET A 30 9.67 24.54 -16.60
C MET A 30 10.54 25.75 -17.00
N THR A 31 11.65 25.96 -16.30
CA THR A 31 12.60 26.98 -16.61
C THR A 31 13.19 26.78 -18.01
N ASN A 32 13.62 25.55 -18.31
CA ASN A 32 14.24 25.19 -19.59
C ASN A 32 13.31 25.34 -20.79
N ILE A 33 12.03 25.08 -20.62
CA ILE A 33 11.04 25.24 -21.70
C ILE A 33 10.49 26.67 -21.79
N GLY A 34 11.03 27.60 -21.02
CA GLY A 34 10.75 29.02 -21.14
C GLY A 34 9.52 29.51 -20.37
N LEU A 35 9.02 28.79 -19.42
CA LEU A 35 7.87 29.20 -18.60
C LEU A 35 8.32 30.21 -17.53
N PRO A 36 7.40 31.10 -17.07
CA PRO A 36 7.72 32.12 -16.06
C PRO A 36 7.85 31.52 -14.66
N VAL A 37 9.04 31.07 -14.29
CA VAL A 37 9.36 30.48 -12.99
C VAL A 37 10.24 31.44 -12.20
N PRO A 38 9.91 31.79 -10.96
CA PRO A 38 10.84 32.52 -10.11
C PRO A 38 12.12 31.73 -9.95
N GLN A 39 13.25 32.35 -10.18
CA GLN A 39 14.55 31.67 -10.25
C GLN A 39 15.02 31.20 -8.86
N GLY A 40 15.88 30.22 -8.86
CA GLY A 40 16.39 29.61 -7.63
C GLY A 40 17.36 28.47 -7.89
N PHE A 41 17.63 27.73 -6.82
CA PHE A 41 18.51 26.57 -6.89
C PHE A 41 17.97 25.43 -6.03
N THR A 42 18.44 24.23 -6.34
CA THR A 42 18.09 23.01 -5.58
C THR A 42 19.34 22.46 -4.92
N ILE A 43 19.23 22.19 -3.62
CA ILE A 43 20.23 21.44 -2.84
C ILE A 43 19.81 19.97 -2.93
N THR A 44 20.71 19.11 -3.38
CA THR A 44 20.38 17.74 -3.81
C THR A 44 19.96 16.81 -2.68
N THR A 45 19.29 15.72 -3.05
CA THR A 45 18.96 14.61 -2.11
C THR A 45 20.22 13.98 -1.52
N GLU A 46 21.32 13.97 -2.28
CA GLU A 46 22.60 13.46 -1.79
C GLU A 46 23.18 14.35 -0.68
N ALA A 47 22.95 15.66 -0.73
CA ALA A 47 23.33 16.58 0.36
C ALA A 47 22.54 16.26 1.64
N CYS A 48 21.26 15.85 1.53
CA CYS A 48 20.47 15.41 2.67
C CYS A 48 21.08 14.15 3.31
N THR A 49 21.43 13.17 2.49
CA THR A 49 22.08 11.94 2.97
C THR A 49 23.41 12.26 3.67
N GLN A 50 24.20 13.15 3.08
CA GLN A 50 25.47 13.58 3.68
C GLN A 50 25.26 14.30 5.01
N TYR A 51 24.21 15.12 5.13
CA TYR A 51 23.83 15.78 6.38
C TYR A 51 23.62 14.77 7.51
N TYR A 52 22.95 13.66 7.25
CA TYR A 52 22.76 12.63 8.27
C TYR A 52 24.03 11.84 8.57
N GLU A 53 24.87 11.57 7.58
CA GLU A 53 26.16 10.91 7.76
C GLU A 53 27.12 11.77 8.60
N ASP A 54 27.04 13.11 8.46
CA ASP A 54 27.86 14.07 9.20
C ASP A 54 27.25 14.47 10.55
N GLY A 55 26.33 13.67 11.09
CA GLY A 55 25.75 13.91 12.41
C GLY A 55 24.78 15.06 12.48
N ARG A 56 23.99 15.27 11.44
CA ARG A 56 22.99 16.34 11.27
C ARG A 56 23.63 17.72 11.18
N GLU A 57 24.72 17.79 10.46
CA GLU A 57 25.42 19.04 10.16
C GLU A 57 25.68 19.17 8.64
N ILE A 58 25.64 20.41 8.15
CA ILE A 58 25.98 20.71 6.76
C ILE A 58 27.49 20.96 6.68
N ASN A 59 28.21 20.17 5.88
CA ASN A 59 29.66 20.31 5.77
C ASN A 59 30.07 21.57 5.01
N ALA A 60 31.35 21.93 5.13
CA ALA A 60 31.88 23.15 4.54
C ALA A 60 31.78 23.19 3.00
N GLU A 61 31.91 22.08 2.33
CA GLU A 61 31.79 21.97 0.86
C GLU A 61 30.37 22.29 0.39
N ILE A 62 29.36 21.68 1.02
CA ILE A 62 27.94 21.95 0.73
C ILE A 62 27.63 23.42 1.04
N MET A 63 28.06 23.91 2.18
CA MET A 63 27.84 25.29 2.61
C MET A 63 28.46 26.29 1.62
N GLY A 64 29.66 26.03 1.16
CA GLY A 64 30.33 26.87 0.15
C GLY A 64 29.57 26.94 -1.16
N GLN A 65 29.01 25.82 -1.61
CA GLN A 65 28.17 25.78 -2.81
C GLN A 65 26.83 26.50 -2.61
N ILE A 66 26.24 26.44 -1.44
CA ILE A 66 25.01 27.19 -1.11
C ILE A 66 25.31 28.70 -1.20
N GLU A 67 26.41 29.16 -0.59
CA GLU A 67 26.81 30.58 -0.65
C GLU A 67 27.09 31.06 -2.07
N GLU A 68 27.76 30.26 -2.85
CA GLU A 68 28.02 30.56 -4.28
C GLU A 68 26.71 30.70 -5.06
N HIS A 69 25.74 29.83 -4.81
CA HIS A 69 24.46 29.85 -5.53
C HIS A 69 23.56 31.00 -5.09
N ILE A 70 23.65 31.44 -3.82
CA ILE A 70 23.01 32.70 -3.40
C ILE A 70 23.54 33.86 -4.19
N LYS A 71 24.85 33.94 -4.38
CA LYS A 71 25.48 35.01 -5.24
C LYS A 71 25.00 34.95 -6.68
N LYS A 72 24.87 33.74 -7.22
CA LYS A 72 24.33 33.57 -8.58
C LYS A 72 22.87 34.03 -8.68
N MET A 73 22.05 33.73 -7.66
CA MET A 73 20.67 34.22 -7.60
C MET A 73 20.62 35.75 -7.54
N GLU A 74 21.48 36.34 -6.74
CA GLU A 74 21.57 37.79 -6.65
C GLU A 74 21.87 38.43 -8.03
N GLU A 75 22.78 37.85 -8.81
CA GLU A 75 23.09 38.28 -10.18
C GLU A 75 21.88 38.11 -11.11
N ILE A 76 21.18 36.98 -11.05
CA ILE A 76 20.03 36.69 -11.92
C ILE A 76 18.83 37.60 -11.60
N THR A 77 18.56 37.84 -10.32
CA THR A 77 17.39 38.62 -9.87
C THR A 77 17.66 40.14 -9.83
N GLY A 78 18.94 40.55 -9.81
CA GLY A 78 19.33 41.94 -9.56
C GLY A 78 19.05 42.42 -8.14
N LYS A 79 18.75 41.51 -7.21
CA LYS A 79 18.45 41.80 -5.80
C LYS A 79 19.49 41.11 -4.92
N LYS A 80 19.74 41.66 -3.73
CA LYS A 80 20.72 41.12 -2.78
C LYS A 80 20.08 40.62 -1.51
N PHE A 81 20.51 39.49 -1.09
CA PHE A 81 20.02 38.84 0.15
C PHE A 81 20.47 39.64 1.38
N GLY A 82 19.54 40.21 2.13
CA GLY A 82 19.79 41.05 3.29
C GLY A 82 20.11 42.51 2.97
N ASP A 83 19.97 42.96 1.74
CA ASP A 83 20.29 44.33 1.30
C ASP A 83 19.29 45.35 1.85
N HIS A 84 19.77 46.56 2.10
CA HIS A 84 18.97 47.69 2.49
C HIS A 84 18.46 48.56 1.31
N GLU A 85 18.84 48.25 0.10
CA GLU A 85 18.38 49.00 -1.07
C GLU A 85 17.42 48.17 -1.94
N ASN A 86 17.78 46.93 -2.27
CA ASN A 86 16.96 46.05 -3.10
C ASN A 86 17.07 44.60 -2.57
N PRO A 87 16.35 44.29 -1.50
CA PRO A 87 16.49 43.01 -0.83
C PRO A 87 15.87 41.86 -1.62
N LEU A 88 16.59 40.72 -1.64
CA LEU A 88 16.11 39.45 -2.14
C LEU A 88 15.43 38.73 -0.99
N LEU A 89 14.20 38.27 -1.21
CA LEU A 89 13.49 37.38 -0.31
C LEU A 89 13.35 36.02 -1.00
N VAL A 90 13.51 34.94 -0.23
CA VAL A 90 13.46 33.59 -0.78
C VAL A 90 12.52 32.70 0.03
N SER A 91 12.01 31.65 -0.61
CA SER A 91 11.35 30.52 0.05
C SER A 91 12.32 29.35 0.11
N VAL A 92 12.14 28.50 1.13
CA VAL A 92 12.84 27.22 1.27
C VAL A 92 11.76 26.13 1.35
N ARG A 93 11.79 25.20 0.42
CA ARG A 93 10.79 24.14 0.29
C ARG A 93 11.46 22.79 0.17
N SER A 94 10.84 21.78 0.76
CA SER A 94 11.25 20.39 0.57
C SER A 94 10.86 19.88 -0.81
N GLY A 95 11.56 18.86 -1.29
CA GLY A 95 11.23 18.19 -2.53
C GLY A 95 11.80 16.80 -2.58
N ALA A 96 11.04 15.81 -2.11
CA ALA A 96 11.45 14.41 -2.21
C ALA A 96 11.21 13.87 -3.63
N ARG A 97 11.87 12.75 -3.94
CA ARG A 97 11.70 12.03 -5.21
C ARG A 97 10.23 11.60 -5.40
N ALA A 98 9.59 11.16 -4.33
CA ALA A 98 8.17 10.84 -4.30
C ALA A 98 7.39 11.93 -3.55
N SER A 99 6.16 12.20 -3.98
CA SER A 99 5.30 13.19 -3.32
C SER A 99 4.90 12.73 -1.92
N MET A 100 5.11 13.61 -0.93
CA MET A 100 4.77 13.37 0.48
C MET A 100 3.97 14.55 1.02
N PRO A 101 2.66 14.67 0.67
CA PRO A 101 1.85 15.84 1.02
C PRO A 101 1.73 16.05 2.54
N GLY A 102 2.00 17.27 2.99
CA GLY A 102 1.86 17.65 4.39
C GLY A 102 2.87 17.03 5.35
N MET A 103 3.83 16.25 4.84
CA MET A 103 4.82 15.57 5.69
C MET A 103 6.10 16.37 5.87
N MET A 104 6.35 17.35 4.99
CA MET A 104 7.58 18.09 4.93
C MET A 104 7.33 19.60 4.82
N ASP A 105 8.30 20.38 5.26
CA ASP A 105 8.09 21.77 5.61
C ASP A 105 8.42 22.78 4.50
N THR A 106 7.76 23.93 4.57
CA THR A 106 8.01 25.11 3.72
C THR A 106 8.20 26.32 4.61
N ILE A 107 9.21 27.16 4.30
CA ILE A 107 9.45 28.43 4.96
C ILE A 107 9.47 29.54 3.90
N LEU A 108 8.65 30.57 4.08
CA LEU A 108 8.54 31.69 3.18
C LEU A 108 9.20 32.94 3.73
N ASN A 109 9.51 33.89 2.87
CA ASN A 109 9.97 35.24 3.23
C ASN A 109 11.30 35.30 3.98
N LEU A 110 12.20 34.33 3.76
CA LEU A 110 13.54 34.39 4.32
C LEU A 110 14.31 35.61 3.80
N GLY A 111 15.05 36.25 4.66
CA GLY A 111 15.75 37.47 4.42
C GLY A 111 15.16 38.69 5.13
N LEU A 112 13.97 38.54 5.71
CA LEU A 112 13.32 39.61 6.48
C LEU A 112 13.93 39.79 7.88
N ASN A 113 14.11 41.03 8.24
CA ASN A 113 14.47 41.50 9.58
C ASN A 113 13.89 42.90 9.75
N GLU A 114 14.15 43.57 10.88
CA GLU A 114 13.63 44.91 11.19
C GLU A 114 13.99 45.95 10.11
N ASP A 115 15.21 45.88 9.58
CA ASP A 115 15.67 46.84 8.58
C ASP A 115 15.06 46.52 7.20
N VAL A 116 15.07 45.29 6.78
CA VAL A 116 14.56 44.85 5.47
C VAL A 116 13.06 45.07 5.32
N VAL A 117 12.28 44.84 6.40
CA VAL A 117 10.83 45.05 6.34
C VAL A 117 10.48 46.52 6.11
N LYS A 118 11.23 47.43 6.69
CA LYS A 118 11.05 48.88 6.47
C LYS A 118 11.39 49.26 5.03
N VAL A 119 12.47 48.69 4.48
CA VAL A 119 12.87 48.92 3.10
C VAL A 119 11.80 48.47 2.10
N ILE A 120 11.26 47.26 2.28
CA ILE A 120 10.23 46.73 1.37
C ILE A 120 8.90 47.48 1.52
N ALA A 121 8.58 47.94 2.75
CA ALA A 121 7.39 48.76 3.02
C ALA A 121 7.44 50.09 2.26
N GLU A 122 8.60 50.77 2.32
CA GLU A 122 8.80 52.04 1.65
C GLU A 122 8.84 51.84 0.12
N LYS A 123 9.62 50.86 -0.35
CA LYS A 123 9.82 50.62 -1.78
C LYS A 123 8.55 50.15 -2.50
N SER A 124 7.73 49.35 -1.90
CA SER A 124 6.44 48.87 -2.43
C SER A 124 5.31 49.89 -2.30
N GLY A 125 5.47 50.89 -1.42
CA GLY A 125 4.35 51.78 -1.04
C GLY A 125 3.20 51.01 -0.31
N ASN A 126 3.47 49.82 0.16
CA ASN A 126 2.48 48.96 0.82
C ASN A 126 3.00 48.42 2.19
N PRO A 127 2.99 49.24 3.23
CA PRO A 127 3.46 48.88 4.56
C PRO A 127 2.69 47.66 5.14
N ARG A 128 1.39 47.59 4.86
CA ARG A 128 0.58 46.47 5.34
C ARG A 128 1.10 45.12 4.82
N TRP A 129 1.35 45.06 3.55
CA TRP A 129 1.94 43.86 2.94
C TRP A 129 3.30 43.50 3.57
N ALA A 130 4.17 44.47 3.72
CA ALA A 130 5.51 44.23 4.27
C ALA A 130 5.46 43.65 5.69
N TRP A 131 4.64 44.25 6.56
CA TRP A 131 4.50 43.78 7.93
C TRP A 131 3.76 42.45 8.02
N ASP A 132 2.82 42.19 7.12
CA ASP A 132 2.16 40.87 7.01
C ASP A 132 3.17 39.79 6.62
N CYS A 133 4.05 40.07 5.67
CA CYS A 133 5.14 39.14 5.29
C CYS A 133 6.05 38.87 6.47
N TYR A 134 6.40 39.90 7.25
CA TYR A 134 7.31 39.73 8.40
C TYR A 134 6.67 38.91 9.53
N ARG A 135 5.43 39.20 9.88
CA ARG A 135 4.74 38.40 10.92
C ARG A 135 4.58 36.95 10.48
N ARG A 136 4.22 36.70 9.22
CA ARG A 136 4.15 35.33 8.67
C ARG A 136 5.48 34.61 8.72
N PHE A 137 6.56 35.30 8.39
CA PHE A 137 7.90 34.73 8.48
C PHE A 137 8.29 34.34 9.91
N ILE A 138 8.05 35.24 10.88
CA ILE A 138 8.35 34.98 12.28
C ILE A 138 7.56 33.73 12.76
N GLN A 139 6.27 33.69 12.47
CA GLN A 139 5.42 32.54 12.83
C GLN A 139 5.92 31.24 12.21
N MET A 140 6.14 31.25 10.91
CA MET A 140 6.55 30.07 10.17
C MET A 140 7.94 29.57 10.57
N TYR A 141 8.90 30.48 10.72
CA TYR A 141 10.24 30.15 11.20
C TYR A 141 10.21 29.57 12.62
N SER A 142 9.44 30.17 13.51
CA SER A 142 9.27 29.73 14.89
C SER A 142 8.63 28.32 14.96
N ASP A 143 7.59 28.08 14.18
CA ASP A 143 6.90 26.80 14.14
C ASP A 143 7.75 25.70 13.50
N VAL A 144 8.26 25.97 12.30
CA VAL A 144 8.95 24.97 11.48
C VAL A 144 10.41 24.75 11.89
N VAL A 145 11.18 25.83 12.03
CA VAL A 145 12.60 25.73 12.31
C VAL A 145 12.87 25.46 13.78
N MET A 146 12.16 26.14 14.66
CA MET A 146 12.40 26.10 16.09
C MET A 146 11.40 25.25 16.88
N GLU A 147 10.40 24.68 16.21
CA GLU A 147 9.42 23.77 16.80
C GLU A 147 8.61 24.37 17.97
N VAL A 148 8.39 25.67 17.95
CA VAL A 148 7.63 26.36 18.99
C VAL A 148 6.13 26.04 18.95
N GLY A 149 5.59 25.69 17.79
CA GLY A 149 4.16 25.44 17.63
C GLY A 149 3.37 26.69 17.25
N LYS A 150 2.67 26.62 16.13
CA LYS A 150 1.93 27.75 15.55
C LYS A 150 0.76 28.24 16.43
N LYS A 151 0.22 27.40 17.29
CA LYS A 151 -0.93 27.74 18.16
C LYS A 151 -0.72 29.00 19.00
N TYR A 152 0.49 29.22 19.52
CA TYR A 152 0.82 30.39 20.33
C TYR A 152 0.71 31.66 19.52
N PHE A 153 1.09 31.65 18.29
CA PHE A 153 1.01 32.79 17.37
C PHE A 153 -0.42 33.01 16.86
N GLU A 154 -1.15 31.95 16.57
CA GLU A 154 -2.56 32.02 16.18
C GLU A 154 -3.42 32.65 17.30
N GLU A 155 -3.15 32.33 18.57
CA GLU A 155 -3.80 32.93 19.71
C GLU A 155 -3.57 34.46 19.79
N LEU A 156 -2.35 34.90 19.49
CA LEU A 156 -2.01 36.33 19.46
C LEU A 156 -2.74 37.04 18.32
N ILE A 157 -2.87 36.42 17.14
CA ILE A 157 -3.65 36.95 16.02
C ILE A 157 -5.12 37.07 16.41
N ASP A 158 -5.69 36.04 17.01
CA ASP A 158 -7.09 36.00 17.41
C ASP A 158 -7.41 37.10 18.46
N LYS A 159 -6.54 37.31 19.41
CA LYS A 159 -6.64 38.37 20.41
C LYS A 159 -6.59 39.77 19.77
N MET A 160 -5.72 39.93 18.76
CA MET A 160 -5.63 41.21 18.04
C MET A 160 -6.91 41.47 17.23
N LYS A 161 -7.44 40.45 16.54
CA LYS A 161 -8.69 40.52 15.79
C LYS A 161 -9.86 40.89 16.70
N GLU A 162 -9.94 40.27 17.87
CA GLU A 162 -10.98 40.57 18.89
C GLU A 162 -10.86 41.99 19.40
N LYS A 163 -9.67 42.47 19.75
CA LYS A 163 -9.37 43.81 20.21
C LYS A 163 -9.76 44.87 19.18
N LYS A 164 -9.56 44.57 17.88
CA LYS A 164 -9.86 45.53 16.78
C LYS A 164 -11.24 45.34 16.18
N GLY A 165 -11.98 44.33 16.60
CA GLY A 165 -13.35 44.09 16.13
C GLY A 165 -13.45 43.62 14.70
N VAL A 166 -12.38 42.92 14.19
CA VAL A 166 -12.31 42.39 12.84
C VAL A 166 -12.36 40.85 12.86
N LYS A 167 -12.76 40.24 11.74
CA LYS A 167 -12.91 38.77 11.62
C LYS A 167 -11.82 38.11 10.82
N GLN A 168 -11.22 38.83 9.88
CA GLN A 168 -10.21 38.29 8.96
C GLN A 168 -8.87 39.02 9.09
N ASP A 169 -7.78 38.29 8.85
CA ASP A 169 -6.41 38.82 8.90
C ASP A 169 -6.22 40.00 7.95
N VAL A 170 -6.87 39.95 6.78
CA VAL A 170 -6.80 41.01 5.76
C VAL A 170 -7.36 42.36 6.22
N GLU A 171 -8.16 42.35 7.28
CA GLU A 171 -8.77 43.56 7.84
C GLU A 171 -7.86 44.30 8.85
N LEU A 172 -6.75 43.67 9.24
CA LEU A 172 -5.75 44.26 10.14
C LEU A 172 -4.93 45.33 9.40
N SER A 173 -4.67 46.44 10.09
CA SER A 173 -3.87 47.53 9.52
C SER A 173 -2.37 47.23 9.55
N ALA A 174 -1.58 48.07 8.87
CA ALA A 174 -0.10 47.96 8.92
C ALA A 174 0.42 48.09 10.34
N GLU A 175 -0.15 49.02 11.14
CA GLU A 175 0.21 49.23 12.55
C GLU A 175 -0.13 48.01 13.40
N ASP A 176 -1.27 47.38 13.17
CA ASP A 176 -1.71 46.17 13.86
C ASP A 176 -0.74 45.00 13.56
N LEU A 177 -0.34 44.85 12.32
CA LEU A 177 0.58 43.80 11.91
C LEU A 177 2.01 44.03 12.41
N HIS A 178 2.44 45.31 12.51
CA HIS A 178 3.71 45.65 13.13
C HIS A 178 3.71 45.28 14.61
N GLU A 179 2.62 45.59 15.34
CA GLU A 179 2.45 45.22 16.75
C GLU A 179 2.47 43.70 16.90
N LEU A 180 1.77 42.98 16.02
CA LEU A 180 1.79 41.49 15.99
C LEU A 180 3.22 40.95 15.78
N ALA A 181 3.98 41.52 14.85
CA ALA A 181 5.36 41.11 14.63
C ALA A 181 6.21 41.27 15.89
N GLU A 182 6.03 42.37 16.62
CA GLU A 182 6.73 42.60 17.90
C GLU A 182 6.29 41.56 18.96
N GLN A 183 4.98 41.26 19.04
CA GLN A 183 4.45 40.24 19.94
C GLN A 183 5.00 38.85 19.58
N PHE A 184 5.10 38.54 18.29
CA PHE A 184 5.66 37.26 17.84
C PHE A 184 7.13 37.12 18.18
N LYS A 185 7.92 38.16 18.02
CA LYS A 185 9.33 38.16 18.46
C LYS A 185 9.48 37.97 19.96
N ALA A 186 8.60 38.60 20.76
CA ALA A 186 8.57 38.42 22.20
C ALA A 186 8.21 36.98 22.57
N GLU A 187 7.23 36.38 21.91
CA GLU A 187 6.84 34.99 22.09
C GLU A 187 8.00 34.04 21.76
N TYR A 188 8.66 34.29 20.62
CA TYR A 188 9.85 33.54 20.23
C TYR A 188 10.94 33.57 21.29
N LYS A 189 11.27 34.78 21.80
CA LYS A 189 12.28 35.00 22.87
C LYS A 189 11.91 34.28 24.14
N GLU A 190 10.64 34.32 24.54
CA GLU A 190 10.14 33.62 25.74
C GLU A 190 10.30 32.11 25.61
N LYS A 191 9.99 31.54 24.47
CA LYS A 191 10.03 30.09 24.24
C LYS A 191 11.46 29.56 23.97
N ILE A 192 12.28 30.33 23.27
CA ILE A 192 13.61 29.90 22.81
C ILE A 192 14.74 30.43 23.70
N GLY A 193 14.53 31.57 24.33
CA GLY A 193 15.53 32.21 25.19
C GLY A 193 16.57 33.07 24.44
N LYS A 194 16.37 33.28 23.14
CA LYS A 194 17.19 34.12 22.27
C LYS A 194 16.33 35.02 21.44
N ASP A 195 16.92 36.12 20.96
CA ASP A 195 16.22 37.00 20.00
C ASP A 195 15.99 36.30 18.66
N PHE A 196 14.93 36.66 17.97
CA PHE A 196 14.65 36.16 16.62
C PHE A 196 15.82 36.49 15.68
N PRO A 197 16.29 35.52 14.85
CA PRO A 197 17.44 35.73 13.99
C PRO A 197 17.26 36.88 13.02
N THR A 198 18.22 37.78 12.95
CA THR A 198 18.22 38.94 12.03
C THR A 198 19.15 38.76 10.83
N ASP A 199 20.12 37.86 10.92
CA ASP A 199 21.03 37.58 9.83
C ASP A 199 20.35 36.66 8.79
N PRO A 200 20.14 37.13 7.56
CA PRO A 200 19.53 36.32 6.50
C PRO A 200 20.21 34.99 6.25
N LYS A 201 21.53 34.96 6.36
CA LYS A 201 22.31 33.72 6.16
C LYS A 201 22.03 32.70 7.26
N GLU A 202 21.96 33.14 8.52
CA GLU A 202 21.59 32.29 9.66
C GLU A 202 20.17 31.76 9.49
N GLN A 203 19.24 32.59 9.04
CA GLN A 203 17.85 32.18 8.75
C GLN A 203 17.81 31.10 7.66
N LEU A 204 18.58 31.28 6.59
CA LEU A 204 18.63 30.34 5.47
C LEU A 204 19.18 28.97 5.90
N VAL A 205 20.29 28.95 6.63
CA VAL A 205 20.91 27.72 7.13
C VAL A 205 19.95 26.99 8.08
N GLY A 206 19.30 27.71 8.99
CA GLY A 206 18.30 27.16 9.89
C GLY A 206 17.14 26.53 9.14
N ALA A 207 16.64 27.17 8.10
CA ALA A 207 15.56 26.66 7.26
C ALA A 207 15.98 25.42 6.47
N ILE A 208 17.15 25.39 5.89
CA ILE A 208 17.68 24.23 5.17
C ILE A 208 17.82 23.03 6.09
N LYS A 209 18.40 23.24 7.26
CA LYS A 209 18.52 22.18 8.29
C LYS A 209 17.15 21.65 8.72
N ALA A 210 16.17 22.53 8.88
CA ALA A 210 14.80 22.14 9.23
C ALA A 210 14.16 21.24 8.19
N VAL A 211 14.34 21.55 6.91
CA VAL A 211 13.84 20.70 5.80
C VAL A 211 14.54 19.34 5.83
N PHE A 212 15.84 19.29 5.99
CA PHE A 212 16.55 18.02 6.11
C PHE A 212 16.07 17.20 7.32
N ARG A 213 15.84 17.84 8.48
CA ARG A 213 15.31 17.15 9.66
C ARG A 213 13.90 16.60 9.43
N SER A 214 13.07 17.28 8.63
CA SER A 214 11.70 16.84 8.38
C SER A 214 11.64 15.48 7.68
N TRP A 215 12.69 15.10 6.98
CA TRP A 215 12.80 13.78 6.34
C TRP A 215 12.73 12.65 7.38
N ASP A 216 13.25 12.85 8.57
CA ASP A 216 13.31 11.85 9.65
C ASP A 216 12.32 12.14 10.80
N ASN A 217 11.26 12.92 10.56
CA ASN A 217 10.25 13.12 11.58
C ASN A 217 9.29 11.91 11.65
N PRO A 218 8.61 11.68 12.79
CA PRO A 218 7.74 10.50 12.96
C PRO A 218 6.66 10.33 11.88
N ARG A 219 5.99 11.42 11.48
CA ARG A 219 4.96 11.37 10.45
C ARG A 219 5.53 10.99 9.09
N ALA A 220 6.67 11.57 8.73
CA ALA A 220 7.35 11.25 7.48
C ALA A 220 7.82 9.79 7.45
N ASN A 221 8.33 9.28 8.57
CA ASN A 221 8.75 7.89 8.68
C ASN A 221 7.60 6.91 8.47
N VAL A 222 6.44 7.19 9.07
CA VAL A 222 5.22 6.38 8.88
C VAL A 222 4.75 6.43 7.42
N TYR A 223 4.68 7.64 6.86
CA TYR A 223 4.24 7.82 5.47
C TYR A 223 5.15 7.08 4.48
N ARG A 224 6.46 7.17 4.66
CA ARG A 224 7.41 6.45 3.81
C ARG A 224 7.22 4.94 3.90
N ARG A 225 7.01 4.42 5.09
CA ARG A 225 6.77 3.00 5.34
C ARG A 225 5.51 2.53 4.62
N ASP A 226 4.44 3.30 4.76
CA ASP A 226 3.14 2.99 4.15
C ASP A 226 3.16 3.08 2.61
N ASN A 227 4.06 3.87 2.05
CA ASN A 227 4.15 4.12 0.61
C ASN A 227 5.42 3.56 -0.04
N ASP A 228 6.15 2.70 0.66
CA ASP A 228 7.36 2.03 0.15
C ASP A 228 8.44 2.98 -0.38
N ILE A 229 8.65 4.08 0.34
CA ILE A 229 9.66 5.08 0.00
C ILE A 229 10.92 4.81 0.85
N PRO A 230 12.06 4.40 0.25
CA PRO A 230 13.28 4.12 1.00
C PRO A 230 13.81 5.35 1.73
N TYR A 231 14.26 5.16 2.95
CA TYR A 231 14.90 6.22 3.74
C TYR A 231 16.13 6.80 3.03
N SER A 232 16.87 5.96 2.33
CA SER A 232 18.09 6.33 1.61
C SER A 232 17.89 7.36 0.49
N TRP A 233 16.65 7.58 0.05
CA TRP A 233 16.38 8.54 -1.00
C TRP A 233 16.62 9.99 -0.57
N GLY A 234 16.34 10.35 0.67
CA GLY A 234 16.48 11.71 1.16
C GLY A 234 15.49 12.68 0.54
N THR A 235 15.61 13.94 0.92
CA THR A 235 14.85 15.05 0.33
C THR A 235 15.79 16.10 -0.24
N ALA A 236 15.40 16.70 -1.36
CA ALA A 236 16.06 17.92 -1.86
C ALA A 236 15.47 19.15 -1.17
N VAL A 237 16.17 20.24 -1.23
CA VAL A 237 15.75 21.55 -0.73
C VAL A 237 15.77 22.56 -1.88
N ASN A 238 14.64 23.21 -2.13
CA ASN A 238 14.52 24.23 -3.16
C ASN A 238 14.55 25.62 -2.52
N VAL A 239 15.51 26.42 -2.88
CA VAL A 239 15.64 27.84 -2.48
C VAL A 239 15.26 28.68 -3.71
N GLN A 240 14.15 29.41 -3.58
CA GLN A 240 13.54 30.09 -4.72
C GLN A 240 13.19 31.54 -4.38
N SER A 241 13.39 32.45 -5.30
CA SER A 241 12.97 33.84 -5.11
C SER A 241 11.47 33.93 -4.94
N MET A 242 11.02 34.83 -4.06
CA MET A 242 9.60 34.98 -3.77
C MET A 242 8.85 35.68 -4.90
N ALA A 243 7.61 35.21 -5.15
CA ALA A 243 6.61 35.94 -5.91
C ALA A 243 5.41 36.16 -4.98
N PHE A 244 4.87 37.36 -4.94
CA PHE A 244 3.90 37.75 -3.92
C PHE A 244 2.49 37.92 -4.52
N GLY A 245 1.58 37.05 -4.10
CA GLY A 245 0.17 37.13 -4.45
C GLY A 245 -0.65 38.02 -3.51
N ASN A 246 -0.01 38.63 -2.51
CA ASN A 246 -0.67 39.40 -1.45
C ASN A 246 -0.25 40.89 -1.39
N MET A 247 0.21 41.44 -2.51
CA MET A 247 0.59 42.85 -2.56
C MET A 247 -0.55 43.81 -2.89
N GLY A 248 -1.73 43.32 -3.15
CA GLY A 248 -2.91 44.12 -3.48
C GLY A 248 -3.91 43.34 -4.31
N ASP A 249 -4.94 44.06 -4.79
CA ASP A 249 -6.05 43.43 -5.53
C ASP A 249 -5.69 43.01 -6.97
N ASP A 250 -4.55 43.49 -7.46
CA ASP A 250 -3.97 43.06 -8.75
C ASP A 250 -3.05 41.86 -8.61
N CYS A 251 -3.06 41.21 -7.46
CA CYS A 251 -2.28 40.03 -7.12
C CYS A 251 -3.19 38.88 -6.70
N GLY A 252 -2.68 37.68 -6.77
CA GLY A 252 -3.41 36.50 -6.33
C GLY A 252 -2.57 35.24 -6.39
N THR A 253 -3.18 34.14 -5.96
CA THR A 253 -2.54 32.82 -5.97
C THR A 253 -3.57 31.74 -6.25
N GLY A 254 -3.17 30.63 -6.80
CA GLY A 254 -4.07 29.54 -7.10
C GLY A 254 -3.39 28.19 -7.26
N VAL A 255 -4.23 27.18 -7.21
CA VAL A 255 -3.88 25.79 -7.49
C VAL A 255 -4.87 25.25 -8.52
N ALA A 256 -4.38 24.54 -9.51
CA ALA A 256 -5.23 23.99 -10.55
C ALA A 256 -4.72 22.67 -11.10
N PHE A 257 -5.68 21.89 -11.60
CA PHE A 257 -5.43 20.64 -12.32
C PHE A 257 -5.90 20.82 -13.77
N THR A 258 -5.20 20.21 -14.71
CA THR A 258 -5.61 20.21 -16.13
C THR A 258 -6.80 19.28 -16.39
N ARG A 259 -7.06 18.37 -15.51
CA ARG A 259 -8.22 17.46 -15.53
C ARG A 259 -8.74 17.29 -14.11
N ASP A 260 -10.02 16.96 -13.98
CA ASP A 260 -10.64 16.74 -12.67
C ASP A 260 -9.96 15.52 -11.98
N PRO A 261 -9.31 15.71 -10.83
CA PRO A 261 -8.61 14.62 -10.14
C PRO A 261 -9.54 13.57 -9.54
N ALA A 262 -10.83 13.89 -9.38
CA ALA A 262 -11.83 12.96 -8.87
C ALA A 262 -12.47 12.11 -9.98
N THR A 263 -12.77 12.70 -11.12
CA THR A 263 -13.51 12.03 -12.23
C THR A 263 -12.66 11.73 -13.45
N GLY A 264 -11.56 12.44 -13.65
CA GLY A 264 -10.74 12.34 -14.84
C GLY A 264 -11.22 13.17 -16.02
N ASN A 265 -12.31 13.92 -15.88
CA ASN A 265 -12.86 14.76 -16.94
C ASN A 265 -11.88 15.86 -17.33
N LYS A 266 -11.72 16.06 -18.65
CA LYS A 266 -10.84 17.08 -19.19
C LYS A 266 -11.36 18.49 -18.90
N GLY A 267 -10.47 19.42 -18.55
CA GLY A 267 -10.76 20.81 -18.25
C GLY A 267 -10.12 21.29 -16.95
N LEU A 268 -9.91 22.59 -16.85
CA LEU A 268 -9.31 23.17 -15.66
C LEU A 268 -10.22 22.98 -14.43
N PHE A 269 -9.63 22.48 -13.39
CA PHE A 269 -10.27 22.29 -12.09
C PHE A 269 -9.35 22.88 -11.03
N GLY A 270 -9.83 23.80 -10.24
CA GLY A 270 -9.00 24.39 -9.21
C GLY A 270 -9.59 25.66 -8.58
N GLU A 271 -8.80 26.27 -7.75
CA GLU A 271 -9.18 27.39 -6.90
C GLU A 271 -8.20 28.55 -7.01
N PHE A 272 -8.70 29.75 -6.82
CA PHE A 272 -7.97 30.99 -6.92
C PHE A 272 -8.40 31.96 -5.82
N LEU A 273 -7.43 32.68 -5.23
CA LEU A 273 -7.67 33.75 -4.28
C LEU A 273 -6.96 35.05 -4.71
N THR A 274 -7.67 36.16 -4.64
CA THR A 274 -7.05 37.48 -4.83
C THR A 274 -6.40 37.95 -3.53
N ASN A 275 -5.34 38.73 -3.65
CA ASN A 275 -4.61 39.31 -2.52
C ASN A 275 -4.33 38.25 -1.43
N ALA A 276 -3.65 37.19 -1.79
CA ALA A 276 -3.39 36.04 -0.94
C ALA A 276 -2.08 35.33 -1.28
N GLN A 277 -1.54 34.62 -0.33
CA GLN A 277 -0.43 33.66 -0.53
C GLN A 277 -0.99 32.23 -0.62
N GLY A 278 -0.16 31.32 -1.15
CA GLY A 278 -0.57 29.92 -1.34
C GLY A 278 -1.08 29.23 -0.09
N GLU A 279 -0.53 29.54 1.08
CA GLU A 279 -0.98 29.02 2.37
C GLU A 279 -2.42 29.42 2.73
N ASP A 280 -2.88 30.58 2.26
CA ASP A 280 -4.25 31.05 2.51
C ASP A 280 -5.29 30.23 1.75
N VAL A 281 -4.95 29.68 0.60
CA VAL A 281 -5.82 28.77 -0.17
C VAL A 281 -6.02 27.47 0.61
N VAL A 282 -4.93 26.92 1.12
CA VAL A 282 -4.93 25.64 1.85
C VAL A 282 -5.60 25.78 3.23
N ALA A 283 -5.35 26.89 3.91
CA ALA A 283 -5.87 27.13 5.27
C ALA A 283 -7.39 27.34 5.33
N GLY A 284 -8.03 27.65 4.20
CA GLY A 284 -9.46 27.85 4.13
C GLY A 284 -9.97 29.07 4.89
N VAL A 285 -9.10 30.04 5.19
CA VAL A 285 -9.42 31.26 5.95
C VAL A 285 -10.40 32.13 5.18
N ARG A 286 -10.31 32.12 3.85
CA ARG A 286 -11.26 32.80 2.94
C ARG A 286 -11.79 31.78 1.94
N THR A 287 -13.02 31.98 1.46
CA THR A 287 -13.62 31.12 0.43
C THR A 287 -12.95 31.40 -0.92
N PRO A 288 -12.22 30.42 -1.50
CA PRO A 288 -11.60 30.60 -2.81
C PRO A 288 -12.64 30.63 -3.92
N MET A 289 -12.29 31.31 -5.01
CA MET A 289 -13.08 31.30 -6.24
C MET A 289 -12.66 30.11 -7.11
N HIS A 290 -13.59 29.63 -7.94
CA HIS A 290 -13.27 28.63 -8.94
C HIS A 290 -12.27 29.21 -9.94
N ILE A 291 -11.32 28.37 -10.41
CA ILE A 291 -10.22 28.82 -11.30
C ILE A 291 -10.73 29.53 -12.56
N ASN A 292 -11.89 29.15 -13.10
CA ASN A 292 -12.46 29.78 -14.29
C ASN A 292 -12.90 31.24 -14.06
N GLU A 293 -13.18 31.60 -12.81
CA GLU A 293 -13.54 32.98 -12.44
C GLU A 293 -12.34 33.92 -12.49
N MET A 294 -11.12 33.39 -12.52
CA MET A 294 -9.88 34.16 -12.72
C MET A 294 -9.90 34.92 -14.04
N ALA A 295 -10.57 34.39 -15.06
CA ALA A 295 -10.69 35.04 -16.37
C ALA A 295 -11.31 36.44 -16.28
N GLN A 296 -12.19 36.69 -15.32
CA GLN A 296 -12.85 37.98 -15.14
C GLN A 296 -11.95 39.00 -14.44
N LYS A 297 -11.15 38.56 -13.47
CA LYS A 297 -10.25 39.44 -12.71
C LYS A 297 -8.89 39.66 -13.36
N PHE A 298 -8.34 38.61 -13.96
CA PHE A 298 -7.00 38.61 -14.57
C PHE A 298 -7.03 38.00 -15.98
N PRO A 299 -7.70 38.64 -16.95
CA PRO A 299 -7.92 38.02 -18.26
C PRO A 299 -6.63 37.67 -18.99
N GLU A 300 -5.61 38.50 -18.94
CA GLU A 300 -4.32 38.23 -19.60
C GLU A 300 -3.54 37.13 -18.91
N ALA A 301 -3.47 37.16 -17.57
CA ALA A 301 -2.80 36.13 -16.79
C ALA A 301 -3.51 34.78 -16.93
N PHE A 302 -4.84 34.78 -16.97
CA PHE A 302 -5.62 33.56 -17.19
C PHE A 302 -5.38 32.97 -18.58
N LYS A 303 -5.32 33.79 -19.61
CA LYS A 303 -4.99 33.35 -20.97
C LYS A 303 -3.61 32.71 -21.01
N GLN A 304 -2.62 33.36 -20.41
CA GLN A 304 -1.25 32.85 -20.32
C GLN A 304 -1.22 31.54 -19.52
N PHE A 305 -1.95 31.47 -18.41
CA PHE A 305 -2.04 30.27 -17.59
C PHE A 305 -2.65 29.10 -18.36
N THR A 306 -3.71 29.34 -19.12
CA THR A 306 -4.33 28.30 -19.97
C THR A 306 -3.32 27.76 -21.00
N GLU A 307 -2.56 28.64 -21.62
CA GLU A 307 -1.50 28.23 -22.56
C GLU A 307 -0.40 27.41 -21.88
N VAL A 308 -0.01 27.80 -20.67
CA VAL A 308 0.97 27.07 -19.84
C VAL A 308 0.44 25.68 -19.50
N CYS A 309 -0.82 25.58 -19.12
CA CYS A 309 -1.48 24.28 -18.81
C CYS A 309 -1.44 23.32 -19.99
N GLU A 310 -1.78 23.81 -21.18
CA GLU A 310 -1.72 23.01 -22.41
C GLU A 310 -0.29 22.57 -22.72
N THR A 311 0.66 23.49 -22.60
CA THR A 311 2.08 23.21 -22.82
C THR A 311 2.59 22.14 -21.86
N LEU A 312 2.28 22.24 -20.59
CA LEU A 312 2.72 21.29 -19.57
C LEU A 312 2.09 19.92 -19.75
N GLU A 313 0.79 19.85 -20.03
CA GLU A 313 0.12 18.55 -20.25
C GLU A 313 0.69 17.82 -21.46
N LYS A 314 0.96 18.56 -22.56
CA LYS A 314 1.59 17.98 -23.77
C LYS A 314 3.05 17.59 -23.52
N HIS A 315 3.78 18.40 -22.77
CA HIS A 315 5.19 18.14 -22.49
C HIS A 315 5.39 16.90 -21.63
N TYR A 316 4.62 16.78 -20.54
CA TYR A 316 4.68 15.63 -19.63
C TYR A 316 3.82 14.45 -20.09
N ARG A 317 2.93 14.67 -21.02
CA ARG A 317 2.00 13.66 -21.54
C ARG A 317 1.16 13.04 -20.42
N ASP A 318 0.73 13.87 -19.47
CA ASP A 318 -0.09 13.49 -18.34
C ASP A 318 -0.79 14.73 -17.77
N MET A 319 -1.89 14.51 -17.03
CA MET A 319 -2.55 15.60 -16.31
C MET A 319 -1.57 16.25 -15.33
N GLN A 320 -1.70 17.54 -15.17
CA GLN A 320 -0.80 18.32 -14.32
C GLN A 320 -1.57 18.96 -13.16
N ASP A 321 -0.92 18.98 -12.01
CA ASP A 321 -1.27 19.72 -10.82
C ASP A 321 -0.29 20.87 -10.67
N MET A 322 -0.80 22.09 -10.66
CA MET A 322 0.03 23.29 -10.75
C MET A 322 -0.29 24.27 -9.64
N GLU A 323 0.76 24.92 -9.15
CA GLU A 323 0.64 26.08 -8.27
C GLU A 323 1.19 27.31 -9.01
N PHE A 324 0.48 28.41 -8.88
CA PHE A 324 0.89 29.66 -9.53
C PHE A 324 0.57 30.86 -8.67
N THR A 325 1.23 31.97 -8.94
CA THR A 325 1.02 33.27 -8.32
C THR A 325 0.93 34.32 -9.40
N VAL A 326 0.04 35.30 -9.19
CA VAL A 326 -0.05 36.51 -10.01
C VAL A 326 0.42 37.65 -9.15
N GLU A 327 1.52 38.30 -9.55
CA GLU A 327 2.09 39.48 -8.89
C GLU A 327 1.93 40.69 -9.81
N HIS A 328 1.11 41.62 -9.43
CA HIS A 328 0.80 42.82 -10.25
C HIS A 328 0.43 42.48 -11.71
N GLY A 329 -0.48 41.53 -11.86
CA GLY A 329 -0.95 41.05 -13.17
C GLY A 329 -0.01 40.11 -13.91
N LYS A 330 1.19 39.86 -13.40
CA LYS A 330 2.18 38.98 -14.01
C LYS A 330 2.11 37.58 -13.43
N LEU A 331 1.98 36.58 -14.30
CA LEU A 331 1.93 35.18 -13.93
C LEU A 331 3.32 34.62 -13.61
N TYR A 332 3.39 33.85 -12.51
CA TYR A 332 4.55 33.03 -12.15
C TYR A 332 4.09 31.61 -11.81
N MET A 333 4.79 30.62 -12.40
CA MET A 333 4.57 29.21 -12.09
C MET A 333 5.48 28.82 -10.93
N LEU A 334 4.89 28.30 -9.85
CA LEU A 334 5.64 27.90 -8.66
C LEU A 334 5.92 26.41 -8.60
N GLN A 335 5.05 25.60 -9.17
CA GLN A 335 5.16 24.14 -9.15
C GLN A 335 4.31 23.52 -10.25
N THR A 336 4.79 22.44 -10.82
CA THR A 336 3.98 21.47 -11.56
C THR A 336 4.38 20.07 -11.18
N ARG A 337 3.42 19.16 -11.24
CA ARG A 337 3.67 17.73 -11.06
C ARG A 337 2.58 16.95 -11.78
N ASN A 338 2.85 15.67 -12.04
CA ASN A 338 1.80 14.76 -12.47
C ASN A 338 0.77 14.69 -11.35
N GLY A 339 -0.48 15.00 -11.67
CA GLY A 339 -1.51 15.20 -10.66
C GLY A 339 -1.88 13.93 -9.90
N LYS A 340 -1.98 14.04 -8.59
CA LYS A 340 -2.58 12.99 -7.79
C LYS A 340 -4.06 12.91 -8.14
N ARG A 341 -4.57 11.70 -8.22
CA ARG A 341 -5.92 11.44 -8.72
C ARG A 341 -6.51 10.21 -8.04
N THR A 342 -7.83 10.10 -8.08
CA THR A 342 -8.51 8.89 -7.63
C THR A 342 -8.17 7.72 -8.56
N ALA A 343 -8.38 6.51 -8.10
CA ALA A 343 -8.20 5.32 -8.91
C ALA A 343 -9.06 5.36 -10.18
N GLN A 344 -10.31 5.78 -10.06
CA GLN A 344 -11.23 5.92 -11.20
C GLN A 344 -10.70 6.95 -12.22
N ALA A 345 -10.26 8.11 -11.73
CA ALA A 345 -9.70 9.15 -12.59
C ALA A 345 -8.43 8.66 -13.29
N ALA A 346 -7.57 7.89 -12.61
CA ALA A 346 -6.36 7.34 -13.20
C ALA A 346 -6.65 6.49 -14.43
N LEU A 347 -7.64 5.61 -14.34
CA LEU A 347 -8.03 4.76 -15.47
C LEU A 347 -8.62 5.59 -16.63
N LYS A 348 -9.50 6.52 -16.31
CA LYS A 348 -10.11 7.38 -17.33
C LYS A 348 -9.07 8.23 -18.04
N ILE A 349 -8.18 8.87 -17.31
CA ILE A 349 -7.14 9.72 -17.88
C ILE A 349 -6.21 8.90 -18.79
N ALA A 350 -5.79 7.72 -18.34
CA ALA A 350 -4.93 6.84 -19.13
C ALA A 350 -5.60 6.47 -20.48
N CYS A 351 -6.86 6.09 -20.45
CA CYS A 351 -7.63 5.79 -21.67
C CYS A 351 -7.78 7.00 -22.57
N ASP A 352 -8.13 8.16 -22.01
CA ASP A 352 -8.31 9.41 -22.77
C ASP A 352 -6.99 9.87 -23.43
N LEU A 353 -5.86 9.72 -22.74
CA LEU A 353 -4.55 10.06 -23.30
C LEU A 353 -4.18 9.18 -24.50
N VAL A 354 -4.57 7.92 -24.48
CA VAL A 354 -4.41 7.02 -25.62
C VAL A 354 -5.31 7.47 -26.78
N ASP A 355 -6.59 7.75 -26.50
CA ASP A 355 -7.55 8.21 -27.50
C ASP A 355 -7.15 9.55 -28.13
N GLU A 356 -6.51 10.42 -27.36
CA GLU A 356 -5.98 11.71 -27.83
C GLU A 356 -4.63 11.60 -28.56
N GLY A 357 -4.04 10.42 -28.63
CA GLY A 357 -2.77 10.16 -29.28
C GLY A 357 -1.53 10.65 -28.53
N MET A 358 -1.67 11.03 -27.25
CA MET A 358 -0.54 11.46 -26.41
C MET A 358 0.29 10.28 -25.87
N ARG A 359 -0.35 9.14 -25.68
CA ARG A 359 0.29 7.93 -25.17
C ARG A 359 -0.12 6.71 -25.96
N THR A 360 0.77 5.73 -26.00
CA THR A 360 0.45 4.40 -26.54
C THR A 360 -0.26 3.56 -25.46
N GLU A 361 -0.89 2.46 -25.86
CA GLU A 361 -1.50 1.50 -24.93
C GLU A 361 -0.48 1.00 -23.90
N GLU A 362 0.72 0.70 -24.35
CA GLU A 362 1.85 0.27 -23.52
C GLU A 362 2.22 1.31 -22.47
N GLU A 363 2.34 2.56 -22.88
CA GLU A 363 2.64 3.68 -21.96
C GLU A 363 1.50 3.90 -20.96
N ALA A 364 0.25 3.75 -21.39
CA ALA A 364 -0.91 3.89 -20.52
C ALA A 364 -0.94 2.81 -19.43
N VAL A 365 -0.63 1.57 -19.79
CA VAL A 365 -0.50 0.46 -18.82
C VAL A 365 0.62 0.77 -17.81
N ALA A 366 1.74 1.29 -18.28
CA ALA A 366 2.89 1.59 -17.43
C ALA A 366 2.64 2.72 -16.43
N MET A 367 1.74 3.66 -16.74
CA MET A 367 1.50 4.83 -15.88
C MET A 367 0.55 4.58 -14.70
N ILE A 368 -0.17 3.48 -14.68
CA ILE A 368 -1.16 3.19 -13.64
C ILE A 368 -0.49 2.47 -12.46
N ASP A 369 -0.72 2.96 -11.25
CA ASP A 369 -0.31 2.25 -10.04
C ASP A 369 -1.24 1.04 -9.86
N PRO A 370 -0.71 -0.21 -9.84
CA PRO A 370 -1.55 -1.39 -9.67
C PRO A 370 -2.42 -1.38 -8.41
N ARG A 371 -2.02 -0.68 -7.36
CA ARG A 371 -2.79 -0.52 -6.12
C ARG A 371 -4.11 0.22 -6.34
N ASN A 372 -4.21 1.04 -7.39
CA ASN A 372 -5.46 1.72 -7.76
C ASN A 372 -6.56 0.72 -8.15
N LEU A 373 -6.20 -0.41 -8.77
CA LEU A 373 -7.16 -1.45 -9.14
C LEU A 373 -7.78 -2.11 -7.91
N ASP A 374 -6.96 -2.31 -6.88
CA ASP A 374 -7.41 -2.90 -5.62
C ASP A 374 -8.51 -2.02 -4.99
N THR A 375 -8.30 -0.71 -4.97
CA THR A 375 -9.27 0.27 -4.46
C THR A 375 -10.61 0.20 -5.20
N LEU A 376 -10.59 0.03 -6.52
CA LEU A 376 -11.82 0.02 -7.36
C LEU A 376 -12.69 -1.22 -7.16
N LEU A 377 -12.14 -2.30 -6.64
CA LEU A 377 -12.85 -3.56 -6.44
C LEU A 377 -13.63 -3.62 -5.13
N HIS A 378 -13.50 -2.63 -4.27
CA HIS A 378 -14.08 -2.62 -2.93
C HIS A 378 -14.92 -1.36 -2.65
N PRO A 379 -15.93 -1.44 -1.75
CA PRO A 379 -16.69 -0.27 -1.33
C PRO A 379 -15.78 0.79 -0.67
N GLN A 380 -16.14 2.06 -0.81
CA GLN A 380 -15.42 3.20 -0.21
C GLN A 380 -16.36 4.02 0.67
N PHE A 381 -15.81 4.77 1.61
CA PHE A 381 -16.60 5.73 2.38
C PHE A 381 -16.93 6.96 1.54
N ASP A 382 -18.10 7.56 1.81
CA ASP A 382 -18.42 8.90 1.34
C ASP A 382 -17.34 9.87 1.85
N GLN A 383 -16.65 10.54 0.93
CA GLN A 383 -15.51 11.39 1.27
C GLN A 383 -15.86 12.57 2.18
N LYS A 384 -17.05 13.14 1.99
CA LYS A 384 -17.54 14.26 2.79
C LYS A 384 -17.79 13.86 4.25
N ALA A 385 -18.43 12.73 4.44
CA ALA A 385 -18.68 12.16 5.77
C ALA A 385 -17.39 11.72 6.45
N LEU A 386 -16.46 11.15 5.68
CA LEU A 386 -15.17 10.70 6.19
C LEU A 386 -14.31 11.85 6.73
N LYS A 387 -14.28 12.97 6.02
CA LYS A 387 -13.53 14.17 6.45
C LYS A 387 -14.05 14.78 7.75
N ALA A 388 -15.35 14.62 8.02
CA ALA A 388 -15.98 15.10 9.25
C ALA A 388 -15.75 14.16 10.44
N ALA A 389 -15.25 12.94 10.22
CA ALA A 389 -15.07 11.94 11.26
C ALA A 389 -13.63 11.92 11.80
N THR A 390 -13.50 11.61 13.09
CA THR A 390 -12.19 11.48 13.75
C THR A 390 -11.94 10.02 14.10
N PRO A 391 -10.80 9.43 13.71
CA PRO A 391 -10.48 8.05 14.05
C PRO A 391 -10.38 7.83 15.57
N LEU A 392 -10.91 6.71 16.04
CA LEU A 392 -10.75 6.25 17.43
C LEU A 392 -9.43 5.53 17.64
N GLY A 393 -8.91 4.91 16.59
CA GLY A 393 -7.67 4.16 16.60
C GLY A 393 -7.28 3.72 15.21
N LYS A 394 -6.05 3.24 15.07
CA LYS A 394 -5.50 2.79 13.79
C LYS A 394 -4.80 1.44 13.94
N GLY A 395 -5.33 0.44 13.24
CA GLY A 395 -4.69 -0.86 13.07
C GLY A 395 -4.04 -0.98 11.70
N LEU A 396 -3.84 -2.22 11.24
CA LEU A 396 -3.33 -2.49 9.90
C LEU A 396 -4.48 -2.56 8.89
N GLY A 397 -4.36 -1.86 7.78
CA GLY A 397 -5.26 -2.03 6.64
C GLY A 397 -5.00 -3.37 5.98
N ALA A 398 -5.61 -4.42 6.49
CA ALA A 398 -5.32 -5.81 6.12
C ALA A 398 -6.05 -6.27 4.85
N SER A 399 -7.24 -5.76 4.62
CA SER A 399 -8.00 -6.00 3.38
C SER A 399 -8.77 -4.73 3.04
N PRO A 400 -8.63 -4.20 1.82
CA PRO A 400 -9.14 -2.87 1.49
C PRO A 400 -10.65 -2.77 1.49
N GLY A 401 -11.13 -1.53 1.50
CA GLY A 401 -12.54 -1.20 1.47
C GLY A 401 -13.04 -0.55 2.74
N ALA A 402 -14.30 -0.16 2.72
CA ALA A 402 -14.98 0.49 3.81
C ALA A 402 -16.14 -0.40 4.31
N ALA A 403 -16.31 -0.49 5.60
CA ALA A 403 -17.42 -1.23 6.19
C ALA A 403 -18.03 -0.46 7.36
N CYS A 404 -19.34 -0.55 7.47
CA CYS A 404 -20.10 -0.01 8.58
C CYS A 404 -21.12 -1.06 9.04
N GLY A 405 -21.25 -1.26 10.31
CA GLY A 405 -22.21 -2.21 10.84
C GLY A 405 -22.25 -2.27 12.36
N LYS A 406 -23.14 -3.10 12.85
CA LYS A 406 -23.31 -3.39 14.28
C LYS A 406 -22.23 -4.37 14.73
N VAL A 407 -21.64 -4.10 15.88
CA VAL A 407 -20.60 -4.94 16.48
C VAL A 407 -21.18 -6.28 16.91
N VAL A 408 -20.55 -7.38 16.48
CA VAL A 408 -20.80 -8.73 16.99
C VAL A 408 -19.45 -9.37 17.36
N PHE A 409 -19.45 -10.31 18.32
CA PHE A 409 -18.23 -10.85 18.90
C PHE A 409 -17.96 -12.31 18.58
N SER A 410 -18.87 -12.98 17.88
CA SER A 410 -18.71 -14.37 17.49
C SER A 410 -19.17 -14.60 16.05
N ALA A 411 -18.62 -15.66 15.44
CA ALA A 411 -19.02 -16.07 14.10
C ALA A 411 -20.50 -16.44 14.05
N ASP A 412 -20.99 -17.14 15.08
CA ASP A 412 -22.39 -17.55 15.16
C ASP A 412 -23.34 -16.36 15.23
N ASP A 413 -22.99 -15.34 16.00
CA ASP A 413 -23.77 -14.09 16.07
C ASP A 413 -23.74 -13.34 14.74
N ALA A 414 -22.60 -13.33 14.06
CA ALA A 414 -22.50 -12.68 12.74
C ALA A 414 -23.46 -13.34 11.73
N VAL A 415 -23.51 -14.65 11.70
CA VAL A 415 -24.44 -15.42 10.85
C VAL A 415 -25.89 -15.13 11.24
N ALA A 416 -26.23 -15.23 12.52
CA ALA A 416 -27.59 -15.04 13.02
C ALA A 416 -28.11 -13.63 12.74
N TRP A 417 -27.29 -12.61 12.97
CA TRP A 417 -27.69 -11.21 12.75
C TRP A 417 -27.82 -10.90 11.24
N HIS A 418 -26.92 -11.45 10.43
CA HIS A 418 -27.00 -11.32 8.98
C HIS A 418 -28.30 -11.94 8.42
N GLU A 419 -28.70 -13.11 8.91
CA GLU A 419 -29.96 -13.77 8.51
C GLU A 419 -31.18 -12.93 8.87
N ARG A 420 -31.10 -12.11 9.91
CA ARG A 420 -32.16 -11.13 10.26
C ARG A 420 -32.14 -9.87 9.41
N GLY A 421 -31.23 -9.78 8.46
CA GLY A 421 -31.08 -8.62 7.57
C GLY A 421 -30.25 -7.46 8.14
N GLU A 422 -29.53 -7.69 9.24
CA GLU A 422 -28.67 -6.68 9.85
C GLU A 422 -27.26 -6.73 9.27
N LYS A 423 -26.64 -5.55 9.09
CA LYS A 423 -25.25 -5.41 8.70
C LYS A 423 -24.37 -5.43 9.94
N VAL A 424 -23.39 -6.31 9.98
CA VAL A 424 -22.54 -6.51 11.16
C VAL A 424 -21.07 -6.37 10.84
N VAL A 425 -20.30 -5.97 11.85
CA VAL A 425 -18.84 -5.99 11.86
C VAL A 425 -18.41 -7.00 12.92
N LEU A 426 -17.67 -8.02 12.49
CA LEU A 426 -17.17 -9.05 13.39
C LEU A 426 -15.90 -8.56 14.09
N VAL A 427 -15.95 -8.44 15.42
CA VAL A 427 -14.83 -7.99 16.25
C VAL A 427 -14.33 -9.15 17.09
N ARG A 428 -13.09 -9.56 16.86
CA ARG A 428 -12.50 -10.71 17.55
C ARG A 428 -11.11 -10.34 18.08
N LEU A 429 -10.65 -11.07 19.09
CA LEU A 429 -9.25 -11.00 19.52
C LEU A 429 -8.35 -11.44 18.36
N GLU A 430 -8.68 -12.58 17.76
CA GLU A 430 -8.12 -13.12 16.53
C GLU A 430 -9.15 -14.08 15.90
N THR A 431 -9.03 -14.37 14.60
CA THR A 431 -9.90 -15.32 13.94
C THR A 431 -9.19 -16.66 13.71
N SER A 432 -9.98 -17.71 13.60
CA SER A 432 -9.55 -19.06 13.27
C SER A 432 -10.36 -19.61 12.09
N PRO A 433 -9.95 -20.73 11.48
CA PRO A 433 -10.71 -21.33 10.38
C PRO A 433 -12.18 -21.61 10.69
N GLU A 434 -12.52 -21.80 11.95
CA GLU A 434 -13.90 -22.02 12.41
C GLU A 434 -14.77 -20.76 12.24
N ASP A 435 -14.16 -19.59 12.16
CA ASP A 435 -14.86 -18.31 12.03
C ASP A 435 -15.28 -17.97 10.59
N ILE A 436 -14.92 -18.77 9.60
CA ILE A 436 -15.12 -18.46 8.16
C ILE A 436 -16.56 -18.10 7.82
N THR A 437 -17.54 -18.85 8.33
CA THR A 437 -18.96 -18.58 8.04
C THR A 437 -19.40 -17.22 8.59
N GLY A 438 -18.95 -16.86 9.77
CA GLY A 438 -19.20 -15.54 10.36
C GLY A 438 -18.49 -14.43 9.62
N MET A 439 -17.27 -14.68 9.17
CA MET A 439 -16.51 -13.73 8.38
C MET A 439 -17.21 -13.44 7.04
N LYS A 440 -17.76 -14.45 6.38
CA LYS A 440 -18.55 -14.29 5.14
C LYS A 440 -19.83 -13.48 5.35
N SER A 441 -20.44 -13.59 6.50
CA SER A 441 -21.69 -12.90 6.83
C SER A 441 -21.46 -11.45 7.24
N ALA A 442 -20.25 -11.08 7.65
CA ALA A 442 -19.92 -9.74 8.12
C ALA A 442 -19.61 -8.77 6.96
N GLN A 443 -19.93 -7.50 7.17
CA GLN A 443 -19.52 -6.42 6.25
C GLN A 443 -18.04 -6.14 6.37
N GLY A 444 -17.47 -6.30 7.55
CA GLY A 444 -16.07 -6.10 7.84
C GLY A 444 -15.61 -6.88 9.06
N ILE A 445 -14.29 -7.02 9.19
CA ILE A 445 -13.65 -7.78 10.25
C ILE A 445 -12.63 -6.87 10.95
N LEU A 446 -12.68 -6.86 12.28
CA LEU A 446 -11.75 -6.11 13.12
C LEU A 446 -11.12 -7.07 14.12
N THR A 447 -9.78 -7.14 14.13
CA THR A 447 -9.07 -7.97 15.11
C THR A 447 -8.09 -7.16 15.95
N VAL A 448 -7.91 -7.58 17.18
CA VAL A 448 -6.95 -6.96 18.13
C VAL A 448 -5.53 -7.43 17.81
N ARG A 449 -5.39 -8.70 17.47
CA ARG A 449 -4.11 -9.35 17.14
C ARG A 449 -4.04 -9.72 15.67
N GLY A 450 -2.82 -9.91 15.20
CA GLY A 450 -2.54 -10.39 13.86
C GLY A 450 -1.94 -9.32 12.96
N GLY A 451 -1.16 -9.78 12.01
CA GLY A 451 -0.51 -8.96 10.98
C GLY A 451 -1.16 -9.14 9.62
N MET A 452 -0.48 -8.66 8.58
CA MET A 452 -0.94 -8.74 7.18
C MET A 452 -1.09 -10.17 6.67
N THR A 453 -0.48 -11.13 7.32
CA THR A 453 -0.48 -12.54 6.94
C THR A 453 -1.22 -13.42 7.95
N SER A 454 -1.93 -12.81 8.90
CA SER A 454 -2.79 -13.53 9.84
C SER A 454 -3.96 -14.18 9.12
N HIS A 455 -4.58 -15.15 9.77
CA HIS A 455 -5.77 -15.83 9.23
C HIS A 455 -6.86 -14.83 8.83
N ALA A 456 -7.16 -13.85 9.68
CA ALA A 456 -8.18 -12.84 9.40
C ALA A 456 -7.84 -12.05 8.13
N ALA A 457 -6.60 -11.59 8.01
CA ALA A 457 -6.14 -10.80 6.86
C ALA A 457 -6.20 -11.60 5.55
N VAL A 458 -5.67 -12.82 5.55
CA VAL A 458 -5.63 -13.69 4.37
C VAL A 458 -7.04 -14.06 3.88
N VAL A 459 -7.89 -14.50 4.80
CA VAL A 459 -9.26 -14.91 4.46
C VAL A 459 -10.09 -13.71 4.00
N ALA A 460 -9.97 -12.58 4.68
CA ALA A 460 -10.69 -11.36 4.29
C ALA A 460 -10.32 -10.90 2.87
N ARG A 461 -9.02 -10.91 2.53
CA ARG A 461 -8.57 -10.59 1.17
C ARG A 461 -9.12 -11.55 0.13
N GLY A 462 -9.14 -12.84 0.45
CA GLY A 462 -9.72 -13.86 -0.42
C GLY A 462 -11.20 -13.66 -0.67
N MET A 463 -11.96 -13.22 0.32
CA MET A 463 -13.40 -12.93 0.22
C MET A 463 -13.70 -11.54 -0.35
N GLY A 464 -12.74 -10.65 -0.42
CA GLY A 464 -12.96 -9.24 -0.75
C GLY A 464 -13.67 -8.47 0.35
N THR A 465 -13.54 -8.90 1.59
CA THR A 465 -14.16 -8.27 2.76
C THR A 465 -13.19 -7.31 3.44
N CYS A 466 -13.66 -6.13 3.80
CA CYS A 466 -12.89 -5.14 4.56
C CYS A 466 -12.34 -5.74 5.85
N CYS A 467 -11.06 -5.53 6.13
CA CYS A 467 -10.44 -6.02 7.36
C CYS A 467 -9.43 -5.02 7.91
N VAL A 468 -9.57 -4.73 9.21
CA VAL A 468 -8.57 -4.02 10.01
C VAL A 468 -8.04 -5.02 11.03
N ALA A 469 -6.75 -5.32 10.98
CA ALA A 469 -6.11 -6.28 11.86
C ALA A 469 -5.11 -5.62 12.79
N GLY A 470 -4.79 -6.29 13.89
CA GLY A 470 -3.70 -5.85 14.77
C GLY A 470 -3.93 -4.52 15.48
N LEU A 471 -5.17 -4.16 15.77
CA LEU A 471 -5.47 -2.95 16.54
C LEU A 471 -5.28 -3.23 18.05
N GLY A 472 -4.03 -3.20 18.49
CA GLY A 472 -3.62 -3.54 19.84
C GLY A 472 -4.13 -2.59 20.93
N ASP A 473 -4.59 -1.39 20.57
CA ASP A 473 -5.16 -0.42 21.51
C ASP A 473 -6.56 -0.82 22.02
N ILE A 474 -7.19 -1.81 21.37
CA ILE A 474 -8.47 -2.34 21.83
C ILE A 474 -8.27 -3.15 23.11
N VAL A 475 -9.06 -2.85 24.13
CA VAL A 475 -9.19 -3.68 25.32
C VAL A 475 -10.44 -4.54 25.15
N MET A 476 -10.22 -5.82 24.86
CA MET A 476 -11.28 -6.76 24.54
C MET A 476 -11.81 -7.50 25.77
N ASP A 477 -13.14 -7.62 25.86
CA ASP A 477 -13.84 -8.48 26.82
C ASP A 477 -14.88 -9.29 26.04
N GLU A 478 -14.45 -10.37 25.41
CA GLU A 478 -15.33 -11.22 24.59
C GLU A 478 -16.46 -11.87 25.40
N ALA A 479 -16.16 -12.24 26.65
CA ALA A 479 -17.14 -12.89 27.52
C ALA A 479 -18.35 -11.99 27.82
N ASN A 480 -18.13 -10.71 28.02
CA ASN A 480 -19.17 -9.72 28.28
C ASN A 480 -19.62 -8.96 27.01
N LYS A 481 -19.13 -9.39 25.84
CA LYS A 481 -19.49 -8.81 24.54
C LYS A 481 -19.32 -7.29 24.50
N LYS A 482 -18.11 -6.81 24.87
CA LYS A 482 -17.75 -5.40 24.84
C LYS A 482 -16.26 -5.21 24.58
N PHE A 483 -15.91 -4.06 24.07
CA PHE A 483 -14.52 -3.62 23.96
C PHE A 483 -14.40 -2.11 24.18
N THR A 484 -13.22 -1.67 24.56
CA THR A 484 -12.90 -0.25 24.74
C THR A 484 -11.84 0.18 23.74
N LEU A 485 -12.06 1.32 23.08
CA LEU A 485 -11.14 1.92 22.13
C LEU A 485 -11.30 3.43 22.15
N GLY A 486 -10.18 4.16 22.21
CA GLY A 486 -10.21 5.63 22.20
C GLY A 486 -11.00 6.25 23.36
N GLY A 487 -11.00 5.60 24.51
CA GLY A 487 -11.75 6.05 25.69
C GLY A 487 -13.25 5.77 25.66
N LYS A 488 -13.75 5.07 24.65
CA LYS A 488 -15.17 4.71 24.50
C LYS A 488 -15.36 3.21 24.59
N THR A 489 -16.48 2.81 25.19
CA THR A 489 -16.87 1.38 25.33
C THR A 489 -17.97 1.06 24.33
N PHE A 490 -17.77 -0.02 23.57
CA PHE A 490 -18.71 -0.53 22.59
C PHE A 490 -19.26 -1.87 23.03
N HIS A 491 -20.58 -1.99 22.95
CA HIS A 491 -21.31 -3.23 23.27
C HIS A 491 -21.84 -3.85 21.97
N GLU A 492 -22.23 -5.13 22.06
CA GLU A 492 -22.87 -5.80 20.94
C GLU A 492 -24.07 -5.00 20.43
N GLY A 493 -24.10 -4.75 19.13
CA GLY A 493 -25.15 -3.97 18.49
C GLY A 493 -24.82 -2.51 18.30
N ASP A 494 -23.77 -1.97 18.90
CA ASP A 494 -23.31 -0.61 18.66
C ASP A 494 -22.71 -0.51 17.26
N TYR A 495 -22.87 0.64 16.58
CA TYR A 495 -22.33 0.87 15.25
C TYR A 495 -20.87 1.31 15.29
N ILE A 496 -20.07 0.69 14.45
CA ILE A 496 -18.71 1.15 14.13
C ILE A 496 -18.51 1.16 12.63
N SER A 497 -17.56 1.98 12.17
CA SER A 497 -17.11 2.03 10.79
C SER A 497 -15.63 1.74 10.75
N ILE A 498 -15.19 0.87 9.84
CA ILE A 498 -13.79 0.50 9.69
C ILE A 498 -13.32 0.75 8.26
N ASP A 499 -12.09 1.22 8.13
CA ASP A 499 -11.43 1.48 6.85
C ASP A 499 -10.29 0.47 6.66
N GLY A 500 -10.55 -0.54 5.84
CA GLY A 500 -9.58 -1.60 5.55
C GLY A 500 -8.40 -1.15 4.69
N THR A 501 -8.48 0.03 4.10
CA THR A 501 -7.39 0.61 3.30
C THR A 501 -6.39 1.36 4.20
N THR A 502 -6.88 2.16 5.14
CA THR A 502 -6.04 2.95 6.05
C THR A 502 -5.76 2.28 7.39
N GLY A 503 -6.64 1.38 7.83
CA GLY A 503 -6.61 0.77 9.16
C GLY A 503 -7.36 1.58 10.22
N ASN A 504 -8.01 2.66 9.86
CA ASN A 504 -8.74 3.51 10.81
C ASN A 504 -10.06 2.91 11.25
N VAL A 505 -10.44 3.15 12.50
CA VAL A 505 -11.72 2.76 13.08
C VAL A 505 -12.44 4.00 13.61
N TYR A 506 -13.72 4.12 13.30
CA TYR A 506 -14.56 5.27 13.63
C TYR A 506 -15.79 4.86 14.43
N GLU A 507 -16.26 5.75 15.31
CA GLU A 507 -17.53 5.55 16.02
C GLU A 507 -18.71 5.83 15.08
N GLY A 508 -19.74 5.00 15.18
CA GLY A 508 -21.02 5.24 14.48
C GLY A 508 -20.99 4.87 13.01
N ILE A 509 -21.94 5.44 12.29
CA ILE A 509 -22.20 5.17 10.87
C ILE A 509 -21.53 6.22 10.00
N ILE A 510 -20.63 5.77 9.12
CA ILE A 510 -20.14 6.57 8.00
C ILE A 510 -20.69 5.91 6.73
N PRO A 511 -21.47 6.63 5.91
CA PRO A 511 -22.04 6.06 4.69
C PRO A 511 -20.97 5.52 3.74
N THR A 512 -21.27 4.38 3.11
CA THR A 512 -20.40 3.75 2.11
C THR A 512 -20.98 3.88 0.72
N VAL A 513 -20.10 3.89 -0.29
CA VAL A 513 -20.44 3.90 -1.71
C VAL A 513 -19.93 2.59 -2.30
N ASP A 514 -20.77 1.88 -3.05
CA ASP A 514 -20.40 0.61 -3.67
C ASP A 514 -19.31 0.80 -4.72
N ALA A 515 -18.50 -0.25 -4.94
CA ALA A 515 -17.47 -0.26 -5.95
C ALA A 515 -18.11 -0.10 -7.34
N THR A 516 -17.63 0.91 -8.10
CA THR A 516 -18.06 1.14 -9.48
C THR A 516 -16.92 0.83 -10.42
N ILE A 517 -17.08 -0.23 -11.23
CA ILE A 517 -16.11 -0.60 -12.24
C ILE A 517 -16.58 -0.01 -13.57
N ALA A 518 -15.85 1.01 -14.06
CA ALA A 518 -16.14 1.67 -15.32
C ALA A 518 -15.59 0.86 -16.51
N GLY A 519 -16.03 1.20 -17.73
CA GLY A 519 -15.56 0.56 -18.98
C GLY A 519 -14.06 0.67 -19.20
N GLU A 520 -13.42 1.70 -18.68
CA GLU A 520 -11.97 1.93 -18.73
C GLU A 520 -11.19 0.79 -18.03
N PHE A 521 -11.74 0.21 -16.98
CA PHE A 521 -11.15 -0.95 -16.32
C PHE A 521 -10.93 -2.11 -17.29
N GLY A 522 -11.96 -2.44 -18.07
CA GLY A 522 -11.87 -3.49 -19.07
C GLY A 522 -10.85 -3.20 -20.17
N ARG A 523 -10.76 -1.95 -20.62
CA ARG A 523 -9.79 -1.52 -21.63
C ARG A 523 -8.34 -1.69 -21.11
N ILE A 524 -8.09 -1.19 -19.90
CA ILE A 524 -6.75 -1.29 -19.26
C ILE A 524 -6.35 -2.76 -19.06
N MET A 525 -7.28 -3.58 -18.57
CA MET A 525 -6.99 -4.99 -18.34
C MET A 525 -6.77 -5.76 -19.66
N GLY A 526 -7.49 -5.41 -20.71
CA GLY A 526 -7.26 -5.96 -22.05
C GLY A 526 -5.86 -5.63 -22.58
N TRP A 527 -5.42 -4.39 -22.39
CA TRP A 527 -4.06 -4.00 -22.76
C TRP A 527 -3.01 -4.72 -21.91
N ALA A 528 -3.24 -4.84 -20.57
CA ALA A 528 -2.35 -5.57 -19.69
C ALA A 528 -2.16 -7.02 -20.14
N ASP A 529 -3.24 -7.71 -20.49
CA ASP A 529 -3.19 -9.10 -20.97
C ASP A 529 -2.42 -9.22 -22.30
N LYS A 530 -2.46 -8.21 -23.14
CA LYS A 530 -1.73 -8.17 -24.40
C LYS A 530 -0.21 -8.14 -24.20
N TYR A 531 0.27 -7.47 -23.17
CA TYR A 531 1.71 -7.25 -22.95
C TYR A 531 2.35 -8.23 -21.95
N ARG A 532 1.60 -8.72 -20.95
CA ARG A 532 2.17 -9.61 -19.94
C ARG A 532 2.61 -10.96 -20.49
N LYS A 533 3.67 -11.50 -19.90
CA LYS A 533 4.18 -12.86 -20.18
C LYS A 533 3.82 -13.83 -19.05
N LEU A 534 3.84 -13.36 -17.80
CA LEU A 534 3.38 -14.16 -16.68
C LEU A 534 1.90 -14.49 -16.82
N ALA A 535 1.56 -15.76 -16.66
CA ALA A 535 0.16 -16.14 -16.41
C ALA A 535 -0.22 -15.74 -14.99
N VAL A 536 -1.49 -15.47 -14.75
CA VAL A 536 -2.01 -15.12 -13.44
C VAL A 536 -3.07 -16.13 -13.03
N ARG A 537 -2.79 -16.86 -11.96
CA ARG A 537 -3.70 -17.83 -11.36
C ARG A 537 -4.21 -17.28 -10.02
N THR A 538 -5.11 -17.99 -9.40
CA THR A 538 -5.67 -17.62 -8.11
C THR A 538 -5.47 -18.68 -7.04
N ASN A 539 -5.43 -18.25 -5.78
CA ASN A 539 -5.52 -19.11 -4.62
C ASN A 539 -6.99 -19.21 -4.24
N ALA A 540 -7.62 -20.35 -4.45
CA ALA A 540 -9.04 -20.54 -4.20
C ALA A 540 -9.34 -21.98 -3.75
N ASP A 541 -10.17 -22.08 -2.72
CA ASP A 541 -10.56 -23.36 -2.12
C ASP A 541 -12.05 -23.67 -2.34
N THR A 542 -12.83 -22.72 -2.80
CA THR A 542 -14.27 -22.84 -3.02
C THR A 542 -14.66 -22.50 -4.46
N PRO A 543 -15.75 -23.06 -4.99
CA PRO A 543 -16.27 -22.72 -6.31
C PRO A 543 -16.61 -21.23 -6.45
N HIS A 544 -17.12 -20.62 -5.38
CA HIS A 544 -17.46 -19.20 -5.33
C HIS A 544 -16.23 -18.33 -5.58
N ASP A 545 -15.15 -18.57 -4.85
CA ASP A 545 -13.89 -17.82 -4.98
C ASP A 545 -13.25 -18.07 -6.34
N ALA A 546 -13.25 -19.32 -6.81
CA ALA A 546 -12.73 -19.69 -8.11
C ALA A 546 -13.46 -18.97 -9.24
N LYS A 547 -14.78 -18.93 -9.18
CA LYS A 547 -15.63 -18.25 -10.17
C LYS A 547 -15.39 -16.74 -10.15
N LYS A 548 -15.31 -16.14 -8.96
CA LYS A 548 -15.03 -14.71 -8.81
C LYS A 548 -13.66 -14.34 -9.38
N ALA A 549 -12.64 -15.14 -9.08
CA ALA A 549 -11.29 -14.91 -9.60
C ALA A 549 -11.27 -15.03 -11.13
N ARG A 550 -11.99 -16.00 -11.68
CA ARG A 550 -12.08 -16.17 -13.13
C ARG A 550 -12.76 -14.97 -13.78
N GLU A 551 -13.81 -14.45 -13.21
CA GLU A 551 -14.47 -13.22 -13.67
C GLU A 551 -13.50 -12.04 -13.68
N LEU A 552 -12.57 -12.00 -12.74
CA LEU A 552 -11.51 -10.99 -12.65
C LEU A 552 -10.30 -11.30 -13.54
N GLY A 553 -10.31 -12.41 -14.29
CA GLY A 553 -9.31 -12.74 -15.28
C GLY A 553 -8.28 -13.78 -14.89
N ALA A 554 -8.51 -14.54 -13.83
CA ALA A 554 -7.61 -15.64 -13.45
C ALA A 554 -7.64 -16.75 -14.51
N GLU A 555 -6.47 -17.27 -14.84
CA GLU A 555 -6.26 -18.29 -15.87
C GLU A 555 -6.23 -19.71 -15.33
N GLY A 556 -6.42 -19.87 -14.03
CA GLY A 556 -6.41 -21.16 -13.36
C GLY A 556 -6.34 -20.97 -11.84
N ILE A 557 -6.29 -22.10 -11.13
CA ILE A 557 -6.00 -22.11 -9.69
C ILE A 557 -4.53 -22.54 -9.52
N GLY A 558 -3.73 -21.68 -8.90
CA GLY A 558 -2.33 -21.97 -8.56
C GLY A 558 -2.17 -22.62 -7.20
N LEU A 559 -3.16 -22.47 -6.32
CA LEU A 559 -3.19 -23.10 -5.01
C LEU A 559 -4.63 -23.35 -4.56
N CYS A 560 -4.96 -24.61 -4.37
CA CYS A 560 -6.11 -25.06 -3.64
C CYS A 560 -5.63 -25.75 -2.35
N ARG A 561 -5.94 -25.17 -1.19
CA ARG A 561 -5.58 -25.70 0.12
C ARG A 561 -6.65 -26.67 0.58
N THR A 562 -6.39 -27.97 0.50
CA THR A 562 -7.39 -28.99 0.80
C THR A 562 -7.81 -29.03 2.28
N GLU A 563 -6.96 -28.58 3.20
CA GLU A 563 -7.27 -28.50 4.62
C GLU A 563 -8.48 -27.60 4.92
N HIS A 564 -8.70 -26.57 4.15
CA HIS A 564 -9.84 -25.66 4.35
C HIS A 564 -11.20 -26.34 4.07
N MET A 565 -11.18 -27.45 3.36
CA MET A 565 -12.38 -28.20 3.03
C MET A 565 -12.85 -29.11 4.19
N PHE A 566 -12.02 -29.27 5.23
CA PHE A 566 -12.33 -30.19 6.34
C PHE A 566 -13.06 -29.56 7.52
N PHE A 567 -13.19 -28.23 7.57
CA PHE A 567 -13.72 -27.56 8.76
C PHE A 567 -15.26 -27.52 8.89
N ASP A 568 -15.99 -28.00 7.91
CA ASP A 568 -17.42 -28.19 8.01
C ASP A 568 -17.70 -29.25 9.12
N PRO A 569 -18.72 -29.08 9.99
CA PRO A 569 -18.94 -29.96 11.14
C PRO A 569 -19.02 -31.47 10.85
N GLU A 570 -19.63 -31.85 9.75
CA GLU A 570 -19.72 -33.26 9.37
C GLU A 570 -18.39 -33.82 8.89
N ARG A 571 -17.68 -33.05 8.15
CA ARG A 571 -16.37 -33.43 7.55
C ARG A 571 -15.28 -33.50 8.60
N ILE A 572 -15.22 -32.52 9.49
CA ILE A 572 -14.18 -32.48 10.53
C ILE A 572 -14.35 -33.63 11.51
N PHE A 573 -15.57 -34.01 11.78
CA PHE A 573 -15.87 -35.17 12.69
C PHE A 573 -15.26 -36.46 12.11
N ALA A 574 -15.46 -36.73 10.84
CA ALA A 574 -14.88 -37.90 10.17
C ALA A 574 -13.35 -37.85 10.15
N PHE A 575 -12.78 -36.65 9.93
CA PHE A 575 -11.34 -36.48 9.99
C PHE A 575 -10.78 -36.69 11.40
N ARG A 576 -11.48 -36.24 12.42
CA ARG A 576 -11.14 -36.48 13.83
C ARG A 576 -11.19 -37.97 14.17
N GLU A 577 -12.16 -38.71 13.63
CA GLU A 577 -12.23 -40.18 13.78
C GLU A 577 -10.94 -40.82 13.17
N MET A 578 -10.49 -40.38 12.04
CA MET A 578 -9.25 -40.85 11.43
C MET A 578 -8.04 -40.58 12.33
N ILE A 579 -7.95 -39.36 12.90
CA ILE A 579 -6.81 -38.95 13.73
C ILE A 579 -6.68 -39.84 14.99
N VAL A 580 -7.79 -40.21 15.60
CA VAL A 580 -7.76 -41.00 16.83
C VAL A 580 -7.82 -42.50 16.58
N SER A 581 -7.78 -42.94 15.34
CA SER A 581 -7.75 -44.36 14.98
C SER A 581 -6.41 -45.01 15.32
N ASP A 582 -6.48 -46.27 15.77
CA ASP A 582 -5.30 -47.06 16.19
C ASP A 582 -4.65 -47.82 15.03
N THR A 583 -5.46 -48.23 14.05
CA THR A 583 -5.01 -49.09 12.94
C THR A 583 -5.17 -48.43 11.59
N LYS A 584 -4.42 -48.90 10.61
CA LYS A 584 -4.52 -48.46 9.22
C LYS A 584 -5.93 -48.64 8.66
N GLU A 585 -6.54 -49.81 8.96
CA GLU A 585 -7.87 -50.17 8.51
C GLU A 585 -8.95 -49.21 9.08
N GLU A 586 -8.83 -48.84 10.34
CA GLU A 586 -9.71 -47.85 10.96
C GLU A 586 -9.54 -46.46 10.34
N ARG A 587 -8.30 -46.05 10.02
CA ARG A 587 -8.04 -44.79 9.33
C ARG A 587 -8.64 -44.77 7.92
N GLU A 588 -8.46 -45.87 7.17
CA GLU A 588 -9.04 -46.04 5.85
C GLU A 588 -10.58 -45.94 5.87
N GLU A 589 -11.20 -46.54 6.86
CA GLU A 589 -12.67 -46.50 7.06
C GLU A 589 -13.13 -45.06 7.29
N ALA A 590 -12.45 -44.32 8.15
CA ALA A 590 -12.78 -42.92 8.42
C ALA A 590 -12.55 -42.04 7.16
N LEU A 591 -11.46 -42.29 6.42
CA LEU A 591 -11.15 -41.54 5.20
C LEU A 591 -12.16 -41.83 4.07
N GLU A 592 -12.75 -43.00 4.01
CA GLU A 592 -13.82 -43.32 3.06
C GLU A 592 -15.06 -42.44 3.25
N LYS A 593 -15.31 -41.98 4.48
CA LYS A 593 -16.39 -41.02 4.75
C LYS A 593 -16.10 -39.64 4.23
N ILE A 594 -14.82 -39.26 4.13
CA ILE A 594 -14.38 -37.92 3.69
C ILE A 594 -14.29 -37.88 2.17
N LEU A 595 -13.92 -38.97 1.54
CA LEU A 595 -13.64 -39.03 0.09
C LEU A 595 -14.75 -38.42 -0.77
N PRO A 596 -16.05 -38.74 -0.57
CA PRO A 596 -17.13 -38.15 -1.37
C PRO A 596 -17.22 -36.63 -1.26
N TYR A 597 -16.95 -36.07 -0.07
CA TYR A 597 -16.95 -34.63 0.15
C TYR A 597 -15.82 -33.95 -0.63
N GLN A 598 -14.60 -34.49 -0.51
CA GLN A 598 -13.44 -33.98 -1.26
C GLN A 598 -13.63 -34.11 -2.76
N GLN A 599 -14.14 -35.23 -3.23
CA GLN A 599 -14.43 -35.46 -4.65
C GLN A 599 -15.44 -34.42 -5.17
N GLY A 600 -16.52 -34.19 -4.42
CA GLY A 600 -17.53 -33.18 -4.78
C GLY A 600 -16.97 -31.78 -4.83
N ASP A 601 -16.10 -31.43 -3.87
CA ASP A 601 -15.42 -30.13 -3.84
C ASP A 601 -14.53 -29.94 -5.07
N PHE A 602 -13.76 -30.95 -5.45
CA PHE A 602 -12.90 -30.87 -6.63
C PHE A 602 -13.71 -30.84 -7.93
N GLU A 603 -14.79 -31.58 -8.03
CA GLU A 603 -15.70 -31.51 -9.17
C GLU A 603 -16.22 -30.09 -9.37
N ALA A 604 -16.65 -29.44 -8.28
CA ALA A 604 -17.14 -28.07 -8.29
C ALA A 604 -16.06 -27.07 -8.72
N LEU A 605 -14.82 -27.25 -8.30
CA LEU A 605 -13.71 -26.41 -8.73
C LEU A 605 -13.38 -26.60 -10.22
N TYR A 606 -13.34 -27.82 -10.70
CA TYR A 606 -13.11 -28.09 -12.12
C TYR A 606 -14.22 -27.50 -12.99
N GLU A 607 -15.48 -27.60 -12.55
CA GLU A 607 -16.61 -26.98 -13.25
C GLU A 607 -16.47 -25.45 -13.30
N ALA A 608 -16.07 -24.82 -12.18
CA ALA A 608 -15.91 -23.37 -12.11
C ALA A 608 -14.77 -22.87 -13.02
N LEU A 609 -13.74 -23.65 -13.23
CA LEU A 609 -12.57 -23.29 -14.05
C LEU A 609 -12.70 -23.68 -15.53
N GLU A 610 -13.73 -24.42 -15.91
CA GLU A 610 -14.04 -24.79 -17.29
C GLU A 610 -12.86 -25.32 -18.12
N GLY A 611 -12.05 -26.20 -17.52
CA GLY A 611 -10.90 -26.79 -18.18
C GLY A 611 -9.58 -26.04 -17.99
N ASN A 612 -9.59 -24.90 -17.31
CA ASN A 612 -8.34 -24.21 -16.96
C ASN A 612 -7.60 -24.99 -15.85
N PRO A 613 -6.27 -24.82 -15.75
CA PRO A 613 -5.46 -25.57 -14.77
C PRO A 613 -5.90 -25.36 -13.33
N VAL A 614 -5.88 -26.44 -12.55
CA VAL A 614 -6.15 -26.41 -11.11
C VAL A 614 -5.05 -27.16 -10.40
N THR A 615 -4.26 -26.46 -9.59
CA THR A 615 -3.22 -27.05 -8.74
C THR A 615 -3.78 -27.31 -7.36
N ILE A 616 -3.83 -28.58 -6.97
CA ILE A 616 -4.39 -29.02 -5.69
C ILE A 616 -3.25 -29.43 -4.78
N ARG A 617 -3.11 -28.70 -3.67
CA ARG A 617 -2.11 -29.05 -2.64
C ARG A 617 -2.71 -30.04 -1.66
N PHE A 618 -2.03 -31.15 -1.44
CA PHE A 618 -2.41 -32.13 -0.46
C PHE A 618 -2.27 -31.57 0.96
N LEU A 619 -2.88 -32.28 1.93
CA LEU A 619 -2.96 -31.85 3.31
C LEU A 619 -1.61 -31.34 3.84
N ASP A 620 -1.59 -30.14 4.38
CA ASP A 620 -0.36 -29.48 4.85
C ASP A 620 -0.26 -29.32 6.38
N PRO A 621 -1.29 -28.87 7.10
CA PRO A 621 -1.16 -28.62 8.54
C PRO A 621 -0.96 -29.87 9.37
N PRO A 622 -0.34 -29.75 10.57
CA PRO A 622 -0.26 -30.87 11.49
C PRO A 622 -1.62 -31.26 12.03
N LEU A 623 -1.76 -32.52 12.45
CA LEU A 623 -3.05 -33.09 12.89
C LEU A 623 -3.66 -32.37 14.11
N HIS A 624 -2.84 -31.78 14.98
CA HIS A 624 -3.34 -31.09 16.16
C HIS A 624 -4.26 -29.90 15.83
N GLU A 625 -4.17 -29.33 14.63
CA GLU A 625 -5.05 -28.22 14.21
C GLU A 625 -6.50 -28.66 14.01
N PHE A 626 -6.74 -29.95 13.83
CA PHE A 626 -8.07 -30.50 13.56
C PHE A 626 -8.73 -31.12 14.78
N VAL A 627 -8.01 -31.35 15.87
CA VAL A 627 -8.53 -32.03 17.04
C VAL A 627 -9.50 -31.15 17.83
N PRO A 628 -10.52 -31.76 18.50
CA PRO A 628 -11.46 -30.98 19.26
C PRO A 628 -10.83 -30.43 20.54
N GLN A 629 -11.26 -29.25 20.96
CA GLN A 629 -10.79 -28.60 22.18
C GLN A 629 -11.90 -28.57 23.26
N GLU A 630 -13.17 -28.58 22.83
CA GLU A 630 -14.32 -28.55 23.74
C GLU A 630 -14.67 -29.92 24.25
N GLU A 631 -15.02 -29.99 25.54
CA GLU A 631 -15.35 -31.24 26.23
C GLU A 631 -16.48 -32.02 25.54
N GLU A 632 -17.52 -31.33 25.08
CA GLU A 632 -18.65 -31.92 24.39
C GLU A 632 -18.24 -32.65 23.10
N GLU A 633 -17.39 -32.03 22.31
CA GLU A 633 -16.87 -32.60 21.07
C GLU A 633 -15.95 -33.81 21.34
N ILE A 634 -15.16 -33.74 22.41
CA ILE A 634 -14.30 -34.85 22.85
C ILE A 634 -15.16 -36.05 23.27
N GLU A 635 -16.23 -35.81 23.99
CA GLU A 635 -17.19 -36.87 24.42
C GLU A 635 -17.86 -37.55 23.23
N LYS A 636 -18.29 -36.79 22.23
CA LYS A 636 -18.87 -37.34 21.00
C LYS A 636 -17.90 -38.22 20.26
N LEU A 637 -16.64 -37.77 20.13
CA LEU A 637 -15.59 -38.51 19.45
C LEU A 637 -15.24 -39.81 20.22
N ALA A 638 -15.14 -39.74 21.54
CA ALA A 638 -14.90 -40.89 22.40
C ALA A 638 -15.98 -41.96 22.21
N LYS A 639 -17.24 -41.55 22.20
CA LYS A 639 -18.38 -42.43 22.01
C LYS A 639 -18.37 -43.11 20.63
N ALA A 640 -18.11 -42.31 19.58
CA ALA A 640 -18.07 -42.82 18.20
C ALA A 640 -16.95 -43.82 17.97
N LYS A 641 -15.82 -43.67 18.65
CA LYS A 641 -14.64 -44.56 18.50
C LYS A 641 -14.53 -45.62 19.58
N ASN A 642 -15.55 -45.73 20.46
CA ASN A 642 -15.55 -46.67 21.56
C ASN A 642 -14.29 -46.54 22.44
N LYS A 643 -13.89 -45.33 22.74
CA LYS A 643 -12.75 -44.98 23.60
C LYS A 643 -13.25 -44.16 24.81
N SER A 644 -12.42 -44.12 25.86
CA SER A 644 -12.72 -43.24 26.99
C SER A 644 -12.37 -41.79 26.62
N VAL A 645 -13.00 -40.85 27.33
CA VAL A 645 -12.68 -39.40 27.17
C VAL A 645 -11.20 -39.17 27.47
N GLN A 646 -10.64 -39.84 28.45
CA GLN A 646 -9.24 -39.72 28.82
C GLN A 646 -8.28 -40.22 27.71
N GLU A 647 -8.65 -41.33 27.05
CA GLU A 647 -7.88 -41.85 25.93
C GLU A 647 -7.82 -40.83 24.77
N ILE A 648 -8.96 -40.17 24.47
CA ILE A 648 -9.00 -39.12 23.44
C ILE A 648 -8.14 -37.90 23.84
N LYS A 649 -8.25 -37.48 25.11
CA LYS A 649 -7.42 -36.37 25.62
C LYS A 649 -5.92 -36.67 25.56
N ASP A 650 -5.56 -37.93 25.85
CA ASP A 650 -4.16 -38.37 25.79
C ASP A 650 -3.63 -38.35 24.33
N ILE A 651 -4.45 -38.77 23.39
CA ILE A 651 -4.11 -38.71 21.96
C ILE A 651 -3.94 -37.28 21.52
N ILE A 652 -4.86 -36.40 21.90
CA ILE A 652 -4.80 -34.97 21.60
C ILE A 652 -3.50 -34.37 22.17
N ALA A 653 -3.18 -34.67 23.40
CA ALA A 653 -1.96 -34.18 24.06
C ALA A 653 -0.70 -34.69 23.36
N SER A 654 -0.70 -35.92 22.85
CA SER A 654 0.44 -36.50 22.13
C SER A 654 0.69 -35.83 20.78
N LEU A 655 -0.32 -35.18 20.19
CA LEU A 655 -0.22 -34.51 18.89
C LEU A 655 0.25 -33.06 19.02
N HIS A 656 0.35 -32.54 20.24
CA HIS A 656 0.80 -31.15 20.44
C HIS A 656 2.21 -30.94 19.89
N GLU A 657 2.36 -29.95 19.04
CA GLU A 657 3.63 -29.59 18.42
C GLU A 657 4.24 -28.37 19.15
N PHE A 658 5.51 -28.46 19.56
CA PHE A 658 6.24 -27.32 20.13
C PHE A 658 6.48 -26.24 19.08
N ASN A 659 6.76 -26.65 17.85
CA ASN A 659 6.89 -25.77 16.70
C ASN A 659 6.12 -26.37 15.52
N PRO A 660 4.84 -26.00 15.37
CA PRO A 660 3.99 -26.58 14.32
C PRO A 660 4.53 -26.41 12.91
N MET A 661 5.22 -25.32 12.64
CA MET A 661 5.79 -25.04 11.33
C MET A 661 6.87 -26.05 10.93
N MET A 662 7.62 -26.56 11.90
CA MET A 662 8.73 -27.52 11.70
C MET A 662 8.40 -28.93 12.13
N GLY A 663 7.15 -29.22 12.43
CA GLY A 663 6.68 -30.47 13.01
C GLY A 663 6.22 -31.51 12.00
N HIS A 664 5.33 -32.38 12.48
CA HIS A 664 4.76 -33.48 11.73
C HIS A 664 3.59 -33.02 10.88
N ARG A 665 3.89 -32.51 9.72
CA ARG A 665 2.91 -31.95 8.77
C ARG A 665 3.29 -32.19 7.32
N GLY A 666 2.38 -31.87 6.40
CA GLY A 666 2.61 -31.90 4.96
C GLY A 666 3.05 -33.29 4.46
N LEU A 667 4.08 -33.31 3.66
CA LEU A 667 4.66 -34.54 3.11
C LEU A 667 5.01 -35.55 4.21
N ARG A 668 5.44 -35.08 5.39
CA ARG A 668 5.82 -35.96 6.51
C ARG A 668 4.64 -36.79 7.02
N LEU A 669 3.43 -36.20 7.01
CA LEU A 669 2.18 -36.91 7.30
C LEU A 669 1.89 -37.95 6.23
N ALA A 670 2.10 -37.62 4.96
CA ALA A 670 1.87 -38.55 3.86
C ALA A 670 2.85 -39.72 3.85
N VAL A 671 4.05 -39.52 4.38
CA VAL A 671 5.02 -40.63 4.59
C VAL A 671 4.58 -41.52 5.73
N THR A 672 4.15 -40.95 6.84
CA THR A 672 3.74 -41.71 8.05
C THR A 672 2.37 -42.35 7.86
N TYR A 673 1.43 -41.65 7.23
CA TYR A 673 0.05 -42.09 6.98
C TYR A 673 -0.29 -41.97 5.49
N PRO A 674 0.28 -42.84 4.63
CA PRO A 674 0.07 -42.74 3.17
C PRO A 674 -1.40 -42.89 2.73
N GLU A 675 -2.25 -43.45 3.61
CA GLU A 675 -3.71 -43.57 3.38
C GLU A 675 -4.35 -42.21 3.08
N ILE A 676 -3.86 -41.12 3.68
CA ILE A 676 -4.37 -39.76 3.44
C ILE A 676 -4.11 -39.36 1.99
N ALA A 677 -2.88 -39.58 1.49
CA ALA A 677 -2.53 -39.29 0.10
C ALA A 677 -3.31 -40.17 -0.88
N VAL A 678 -3.55 -41.45 -0.53
CA VAL A 678 -4.41 -42.35 -1.33
C VAL A 678 -5.82 -41.78 -1.45
N MET A 679 -6.42 -41.38 -0.35
CA MET A 679 -7.78 -40.80 -0.34
C MET A 679 -7.83 -39.53 -1.19
N GLN A 680 -6.92 -38.60 -0.99
CA GLN A 680 -6.92 -37.35 -1.73
C GLN A 680 -6.67 -37.56 -3.23
N THR A 681 -5.80 -38.49 -3.60
CA THR A 681 -5.55 -38.83 -5.01
C THR A 681 -6.81 -39.41 -5.65
N LYS A 682 -7.51 -40.34 -4.98
CA LYS A 682 -8.77 -40.87 -5.47
C LYS A 682 -9.81 -39.77 -5.70
N ALA A 683 -9.94 -38.87 -4.72
CA ALA A 683 -10.89 -37.75 -4.84
C ALA A 683 -10.59 -36.85 -6.04
N VAL A 684 -9.31 -36.47 -6.24
CA VAL A 684 -8.88 -35.63 -7.36
C VAL A 684 -9.13 -36.33 -8.71
N ILE A 685 -8.69 -37.56 -8.86
CA ILE A 685 -8.76 -38.29 -10.13
C ILE A 685 -10.19 -38.62 -10.49
N ARG A 686 -11.00 -39.11 -9.54
CA ARG A 686 -12.42 -39.37 -9.78
C ARG A 686 -13.17 -38.10 -10.15
N ALA A 687 -12.92 -36.99 -9.48
CA ALA A 687 -13.52 -35.70 -9.81
C ALA A 687 -13.14 -35.26 -11.24
N ALA A 688 -11.89 -35.34 -11.59
CA ALA A 688 -11.40 -35.00 -12.93
C ALA A 688 -12.04 -35.86 -14.03
N ILE A 689 -12.15 -37.17 -13.80
CA ILE A 689 -12.79 -38.12 -14.72
C ILE A 689 -14.25 -37.73 -14.93
N ASN A 690 -14.98 -37.50 -13.83
CA ASN A 690 -16.40 -37.18 -13.90
C ASN A 690 -16.65 -35.86 -14.67
N VAL A 691 -15.87 -34.84 -14.39
CA VAL A 691 -16.01 -33.54 -15.08
C VAL A 691 -15.59 -33.65 -16.55
N GLN A 692 -14.53 -34.39 -16.86
CA GLN A 692 -14.10 -34.60 -18.25
C GLN A 692 -15.15 -35.35 -19.07
N LYS A 693 -15.82 -36.35 -18.49
CA LYS A 693 -16.92 -37.07 -19.18
C LYS A 693 -18.12 -36.16 -19.44
N LYS A 694 -18.42 -35.27 -18.49
CA LYS A 694 -19.50 -34.31 -18.61
C LYS A 694 -19.23 -33.22 -19.65
N HIS A 695 -17.95 -32.84 -19.80
CA HIS A 695 -17.48 -31.80 -20.72
C HIS A 695 -16.34 -32.34 -21.60
N PRO A 696 -16.66 -33.13 -22.67
CA PRO A 696 -15.61 -33.75 -23.50
C PRO A 696 -14.71 -32.77 -24.24
N ASP A 697 -15.15 -31.55 -24.44
CA ASP A 697 -14.44 -30.48 -25.14
C ASP A 697 -13.42 -29.73 -24.20
N TRP A 698 -13.55 -29.94 -22.89
CA TRP A 698 -12.56 -29.40 -21.95
C TRP A 698 -11.34 -30.32 -21.84
N LYS A 699 -10.20 -29.74 -21.43
CA LYS A 699 -9.02 -30.50 -21.06
C LYS A 699 -8.85 -30.41 -19.53
N VAL A 700 -9.36 -31.44 -18.84
CA VAL A 700 -9.23 -31.52 -17.39
C VAL A 700 -7.96 -32.32 -17.07
N ALA A 701 -6.90 -31.66 -16.67
CA ALA A 701 -5.61 -32.27 -16.36
C ALA A 701 -5.20 -31.88 -14.93
N PRO A 702 -5.40 -32.77 -13.96
CA PRO A 702 -5.05 -32.48 -12.58
C PRO A 702 -3.57 -32.18 -12.38
N GLU A 703 -3.31 -31.17 -11.55
CA GLU A 703 -1.97 -30.84 -11.07
C GLU A 703 -1.97 -31.07 -9.55
N ILE A 704 -1.31 -32.15 -9.13
CA ILE A 704 -1.22 -32.53 -7.72
C ILE A 704 0.08 -32.00 -7.14
N MET A 705 -0.02 -31.22 -6.07
CA MET A 705 1.14 -30.60 -5.43
C MET A 705 1.36 -31.17 -4.04
N ILE A 706 2.55 -31.73 -3.84
CA ILE A 706 2.98 -32.27 -2.55
C ILE A 706 3.71 -31.18 -1.77
N PRO A 707 3.23 -30.79 -0.59
CA PRO A 707 3.87 -29.73 0.19
C PRO A 707 5.08 -30.21 0.99
N LEU A 708 5.95 -29.27 1.37
CA LEU A 708 7.02 -29.44 2.36
C LEU A 708 8.14 -30.42 1.98
N THR A 709 8.45 -30.56 0.72
CA THR A 709 9.55 -31.41 0.27
C THR A 709 10.90 -30.82 0.67
N ALA A 710 11.76 -31.63 1.31
CA ALA A 710 13.14 -31.28 1.63
C ALA A 710 14.15 -32.24 0.99
N GLU A 711 13.78 -33.51 0.86
CA GLU A 711 14.62 -34.60 0.32
C GLU A 711 13.91 -35.26 -0.84
N VAL A 712 14.65 -35.52 -1.94
CA VAL A 712 14.06 -36.15 -3.12
C VAL A 712 13.46 -37.52 -2.84
N LYS A 713 14.05 -38.29 -1.92
CA LYS A 713 13.55 -39.62 -1.56
C LYS A 713 12.21 -39.59 -0.86
N GLU A 714 11.95 -38.63 -0.02
CA GLU A 714 10.62 -38.47 0.62
C GLU A 714 9.57 -38.06 -0.42
N PHE A 715 9.94 -37.22 -1.37
CA PHE A 715 9.07 -36.84 -2.48
C PHE A 715 8.75 -38.09 -3.34
N ASP A 716 9.75 -38.83 -3.70
CA ASP A 716 9.57 -40.07 -4.50
C ASP A 716 8.66 -41.06 -3.83
N TYR A 717 8.80 -41.24 -2.51
CA TYR A 717 7.95 -42.14 -1.74
C TYR A 717 6.47 -41.74 -1.86
N VAL A 718 6.16 -40.48 -1.64
CA VAL A 718 4.77 -39.98 -1.74
C VAL A 718 4.30 -39.97 -3.18
N LYS A 719 5.13 -39.54 -4.11
CA LYS A 719 4.80 -39.55 -5.56
C LYS A 719 4.42 -40.93 -6.04
N LYS A 720 5.17 -41.97 -5.60
CA LYS A 720 4.87 -43.35 -5.94
C LYS A 720 3.48 -43.75 -5.49
N VAL A 721 3.10 -43.43 -4.26
CA VAL A 721 1.74 -43.67 -3.71
C VAL A 721 0.70 -42.98 -4.57
N VAL A 722 0.91 -41.72 -4.91
CA VAL A 722 -0.01 -40.90 -5.72
C VAL A 722 -0.15 -41.50 -7.12
N VAL A 723 0.95 -41.79 -7.80
CA VAL A 723 0.95 -42.29 -9.17
C VAL A 723 0.28 -43.66 -9.26
N GLU A 724 0.60 -44.58 -8.34
CA GLU A 724 0.01 -45.92 -8.30
C GLU A 724 -1.54 -45.80 -8.11
N THR A 725 -1.96 -44.94 -7.22
CA THR A 725 -3.39 -44.71 -6.96
C THR A 725 -4.09 -44.08 -8.16
N ALA A 726 -3.50 -43.03 -8.73
CA ALA A 726 -4.04 -42.33 -9.89
C ALA A 726 -4.17 -43.25 -11.11
N ASP A 727 -3.10 -43.99 -11.42
CA ASP A 727 -3.09 -44.91 -12.57
C ASP A 727 -4.12 -46.03 -12.41
N GLU A 728 -4.28 -46.58 -11.20
CA GLU A 728 -5.30 -47.58 -10.90
C GLU A 728 -6.72 -47.04 -11.10
N GLU A 729 -7.01 -45.85 -10.62
CA GLU A 729 -8.33 -45.22 -10.78
C GLU A 729 -8.65 -44.90 -12.26
N ILE A 730 -7.66 -44.42 -13.02
CA ILE A 730 -7.81 -44.14 -14.45
C ILE A 730 -8.09 -45.45 -15.20
N LYS A 731 -7.36 -46.52 -14.89
CA LYS A 731 -7.55 -47.84 -15.49
C LYS A 731 -8.94 -48.41 -15.18
N LYS A 732 -9.37 -48.32 -13.94
CA LYS A 732 -10.71 -48.79 -13.52
C LYS A 732 -11.83 -48.09 -14.27
N ALA A 733 -11.68 -46.79 -14.51
CA ALA A 733 -12.64 -46.00 -15.27
C ALA A 733 -12.62 -46.24 -16.77
N GLY A 734 -11.57 -46.89 -17.29
CA GLY A 734 -11.40 -47.16 -18.72
C GLY A 734 -11.29 -45.93 -19.60
N VAL A 735 -10.69 -44.86 -19.07
CA VAL A 735 -10.52 -43.56 -19.74
C VAL A 735 -9.04 -43.19 -19.88
N SER A 736 -8.77 -42.18 -20.69
CA SER A 736 -7.45 -41.56 -20.80
C SER A 736 -7.50 -40.21 -20.07
N LEU A 737 -6.64 -40.03 -19.10
CA LEU A 737 -6.54 -38.77 -18.34
C LEU A 737 -5.06 -38.47 -18.06
N SER A 738 -4.60 -37.30 -18.43
CA SER A 738 -3.26 -36.85 -18.09
C SER A 738 -3.29 -36.06 -16.78
N TYR A 739 -2.26 -36.23 -15.98
CA TYR A 739 -2.10 -35.48 -14.71
C TYR A 739 -0.63 -35.23 -14.44
N GLN A 740 -0.34 -34.30 -13.55
CA GLN A 740 1.02 -33.97 -13.12
C GLN A 740 1.14 -34.08 -11.60
N VAL A 741 2.33 -34.46 -11.15
CA VAL A 741 2.69 -34.48 -9.73
C VAL A 741 3.93 -33.61 -9.54
N GLY A 742 3.75 -32.50 -8.87
CA GLY A 742 4.82 -31.56 -8.56
C GLY A 742 4.95 -31.32 -7.08
N THR A 743 5.76 -30.35 -6.72
CA THR A 743 5.99 -30.01 -5.31
C THR A 743 5.96 -28.51 -5.05
N MET A 744 5.55 -28.17 -3.84
CA MET A 744 5.75 -26.84 -3.31
C MET A 744 7.18 -26.71 -2.80
N VAL A 745 7.93 -25.76 -3.34
CA VAL A 745 9.30 -25.46 -2.92
C VAL A 745 9.21 -24.36 -1.86
N GLU A 746 9.35 -24.75 -0.61
CA GLU A 746 9.14 -23.88 0.54
C GLU A 746 10.14 -24.08 1.67
N ILE A 747 11.06 -25.02 1.49
CA ILE A 747 12.16 -25.29 2.42
C ILE A 747 13.48 -24.90 1.72
N PRO A 748 14.36 -24.12 2.38
CA PRO A 748 15.64 -23.71 1.77
C PRO A 748 16.46 -24.87 1.18
N ARG A 749 16.47 -26.03 1.84
CA ARG A 749 17.17 -27.21 1.32
C ARG A 749 16.64 -27.66 -0.04
N ALA A 750 15.33 -27.55 -0.26
CA ALA A 750 14.73 -27.88 -1.55
C ALA A 750 15.25 -26.98 -2.67
N CYS A 751 15.48 -25.69 -2.38
CA CYS A 751 16.08 -24.77 -3.35
C CYS A 751 17.51 -25.15 -3.69
N LEU A 752 18.29 -25.58 -2.69
CA LEU A 752 19.69 -25.98 -2.85
C LEU A 752 19.86 -27.31 -3.57
N THR A 753 18.85 -28.17 -3.54
CA THR A 753 18.84 -29.49 -4.17
C THR A 753 17.79 -29.61 -5.27
N ALA A 754 17.40 -28.50 -5.86
CA ALA A 754 16.35 -28.45 -6.86
C ALA A 754 16.65 -29.24 -8.13
N ASP A 755 17.93 -29.42 -8.47
CA ASP A 755 18.38 -30.27 -9.57
C ASP A 755 18.00 -31.75 -9.35
N GLU A 756 18.07 -32.25 -8.12
CA GLU A 756 17.66 -33.61 -7.78
C GLU A 756 16.14 -33.77 -7.82
N ILE A 757 15.42 -32.81 -7.22
CA ILE A 757 13.96 -32.82 -7.11
C ILE A 757 13.31 -32.64 -8.50
N ALA A 758 13.83 -31.75 -9.32
CA ALA A 758 13.31 -31.46 -10.66
C ALA A 758 13.33 -32.66 -11.63
N LYS A 759 14.19 -33.62 -11.38
CA LYS A 759 14.22 -34.90 -12.18
C LYS A 759 12.97 -35.73 -11.96
N HIS A 760 12.30 -35.54 -10.81
CA HIS A 760 11.17 -36.34 -10.38
C HIS A 760 9.87 -35.56 -10.30
N ALA A 761 9.92 -34.24 -10.12
CA ALA A 761 8.74 -33.37 -10.04
C ALA A 761 8.39 -32.83 -11.42
N ASP A 762 7.11 -32.82 -11.74
CA ASP A 762 6.61 -32.29 -13.01
C ASP A 762 6.54 -30.75 -13.00
N PHE A 763 6.40 -30.13 -11.83
CA PHE A 763 6.38 -28.69 -11.67
C PHE A 763 6.84 -28.29 -10.28
N PHE A 764 7.24 -27.02 -10.16
CA PHE A 764 7.53 -26.35 -8.89
C PHE A 764 6.57 -25.20 -8.65
N CYS A 765 6.17 -25.02 -7.38
CA CYS A 765 5.47 -23.82 -6.94
C CYS A 765 6.13 -23.33 -5.65
N PHE A 766 6.62 -22.09 -5.65
CA PHE A 766 7.25 -21.52 -4.45
C PHE A 766 6.19 -21.15 -3.41
N GLY A 767 6.27 -21.75 -2.23
CA GLY A 767 5.51 -21.40 -1.05
C GLY A 767 6.28 -20.37 -0.25
N THR A 768 6.20 -19.12 -0.66
CA THR A 768 7.08 -18.07 -0.13
C THR A 768 6.81 -17.68 1.31
N ASN A 769 5.64 -17.98 1.85
CA ASN A 769 5.37 -17.75 3.27
C ASN A 769 6.32 -18.59 4.14
N ASP A 770 6.35 -19.90 3.93
CA ASP A 770 7.22 -20.81 4.65
C ASP A 770 8.70 -20.61 4.28
N LEU A 771 8.98 -20.38 3.02
CA LEU A 771 10.36 -20.14 2.57
C LEU A 771 10.94 -18.89 3.25
N THR A 772 10.15 -17.85 3.40
CA THR A 772 10.53 -16.62 4.11
C THR A 772 10.79 -16.91 5.60
N GLN A 773 9.87 -17.63 6.26
CA GLN A 773 10.01 -17.99 7.67
C GLN A 773 11.31 -18.76 7.94
N MET A 774 11.58 -19.75 7.12
CA MET A 774 12.76 -20.61 7.30
C MET A 774 14.06 -19.92 6.91
N THR A 775 14.02 -19.01 5.95
CA THR A 775 15.21 -18.27 5.51
C THR A 775 15.59 -17.20 6.55
N PHE A 776 14.63 -16.47 7.10
CA PHE A 776 14.87 -15.49 8.16
C PHE A 776 15.03 -16.14 9.54
N GLY A 777 14.50 -17.34 9.74
CA GLY A 777 14.58 -18.02 11.02
C GLY A 777 13.62 -17.49 12.07
N PHE A 778 12.50 -16.88 11.69
CA PHE A 778 11.43 -16.48 12.61
C PHE A 778 10.06 -16.81 12.07
N SER A 779 9.13 -17.02 12.99
CA SER A 779 7.73 -17.32 12.68
C SER A 779 6.97 -16.06 12.30
N ARG A 780 6.16 -16.18 11.28
CA ARG A 780 5.19 -15.13 10.87
C ARG A 780 4.29 -14.70 12.03
N ASP A 781 3.84 -15.65 12.82
CA ASP A 781 2.94 -15.40 13.93
C ASP A 781 3.61 -14.68 15.12
N ASP A 782 4.91 -14.89 15.29
CA ASP A 782 5.68 -14.27 16.37
C ASP A 782 6.36 -12.96 15.98
N ALA A 783 6.54 -12.72 14.70
CA ALA A 783 7.30 -11.59 14.18
C ALA A 783 6.72 -10.22 14.59
N GLY A 784 5.42 -10.13 14.81
CA GLY A 784 4.75 -8.92 15.28
C GLY A 784 5.30 -8.36 16.59
N LYS A 785 5.96 -9.19 17.40
CA LYS A 785 6.55 -8.79 18.67
C LYS A 785 7.77 -7.90 18.51
N PHE A 786 8.47 -7.95 17.38
CA PHE A 786 9.72 -7.22 17.16
C PHE A 786 9.79 -6.44 15.83
N LEU A 787 8.98 -6.73 14.84
CA LEU A 787 9.06 -6.08 13.52
C LEU A 787 8.88 -4.56 13.58
N ASN A 788 8.00 -4.05 14.45
CA ASN A 788 7.81 -2.61 14.60
C ASN A 788 9.10 -1.92 15.05
N ALA A 789 9.83 -2.53 15.99
CA ALA A 789 11.14 -2.02 16.42
C ALA A 789 12.15 -2.03 15.27
N TYR A 790 12.11 -3.05 14.42
CA TYR A 790 12.98 -3.15 13.24
C TYR A 790 12.69 -2.04 12.24
N TYR A 791 11.41 -1.68 12.04
CA TYR A 791 11.04 -0.55 11.19
C TYR A 791 11.50 0.77 11.79
N ASP A 792 11.27 0.98 13.08
CA ASP A 792 11.64 2.20 13.78
C ASP A 792 13.16 2.42 13.78
N LYS A 793 13.92 1.35 13.86
CA LYS A 793 15.39 1.38 13.83
C LYS A 793 15.97 1.28 12.41
N LYS A 794 15.11 1.24 11.39
CA LYS A 794 15.49 1.21 9.98
C LYS A 794 16.29 -0.03 9.56
N ILE A 795 16.07 -1.14 10.28
CA ILE A 795 16.67 -2.44 9.94
C ILE A 795 15.90 -3.06 8.76
N PHE A 796 14.57 -3.03 8.82
CA PHE A 796 13.70 -3.42 7.71
C PHE A 796 12.91 -2.22 7.21
N GLU A 797 12.76 -2.10 5.89
CA GLU A 797 11.94 -1.08 5.25
C GLU A 797 10.50 -1.56 5.06
N SER A 798 10.29 -2.87 4.94
CA SER A 798 8.98 -3.48 4.70
C SER A 798 8.88 -4.83 5.40
N ASP A 799 7.62 -5.30 5.56
CA ASP A 799 7.33 -6.62 6.08
C ASP A 799 7.72 -7.68 5.04
N PRO A 800 8.65 -8.60 5.35
CA PRO A 800 9.08 -9.63 4.41
C PRO A 800 7.98 -10.63 4.04
N PHE A 801 6.88 -10.67 4.80
CA PHE A 801 5.71 -11.51 4.49
C PHE A 801 4.73 -10.81 3.54
N ALA A 802 4.74 -9.49 3.49
CA ALA A 802 3.92 -8.71 2.55
C ALA A 802 4.66 -8.48 1.22
N LYS A 803 5.93 -8.15 1.29
CA LYS A 803 6.82 -7.96 0.13
C LYS A 803 7.93 -9.01 0.15
N LEU A 804 8.12 -9.68 -0.97
CA LEU A 804 9.16 -10.69 -1.10
C LEU A 804 10.54 -10.11 -0.84
N ASP A 805 11.30 -10.76 0.03
CA ASP A 805 12.72 -10.53 0.21
C ASP A 805 13.47 -10.99 -1.05
N GLN A 806 13.86 -10.06 -1.88
CA GLN A 806 14.52 -10.36 -3.14
C GLN A 806 16.01 -10.72 -2.98
N VAL A 807 16.57 -10.40 -1.81
CA VAL A 807 17.99 -10.65 -1.53
C VAL A 807 18.22 -12.11 -1.08
N GLY A 808 17.65 -12.51 0.04
CA GLY A 808 17.84 -13.84 0.60
C GLY A 808 16.92 -14.90 -0.01
N VAL A 809 15.60 -14.69 0.17
CA VAL A 809 14.58 -15.61 -0.38
C VAL A 809 14.65 -15.62 -1.91
N GLY A 810 14.83 -14.45 -2.52
CA GLY A 810 14.95 -14.32 -3.97
C GLY A 810 16.15 -15.07 -4.55
N LYS A 811 17.29 -15.09 -3.86
CA LYS A 811 18.45 -15.90 -4.26
C LYS A 811 18.14 -17.38 -4.25
N LEU A 812 17.44 -17.85 -3.23
CA LEU A 812 17.04 -19.26 -3.15
C LEU A 812 16.08 -19.63 -4.27
N MET A 813 15.11 -18.77 -4.59
CA MET A 813 14.20 -19.00 -5.72
C MET A 813 14.96 -19.07 -7.04
N LYS A 814 15.87 -18.15 -7.28
CA LYS A 814 16.70 -18.14 -8.48
C LYS A 814 17.58 -19.39 -8.58
N MET A 815 18.18 -19.82 -7.47
CA MET A 815 18.95 -21.07 -7.41
C MET A 815 18.09 -22.27 -7.80
N ALA A 816 16.88 -22.37 -7.29
CA ALA A 816 15.97 -23.46 -7.60
C ALA A 816 15.66 -23.54 -9.11
N ILE A 817 15.44 -22.39 -9.74
CA ILE A 817 15.17 -22.31 -11.19
C ILE A 817 16.44 -22.69 -11.98
N ASP A 818 17.58 -22.12 -11.63
CA ASP A 818 18.86 -22.33 -12.34
C ASP A 818 19.36 -23.78 -12.22
N LEU A 819 19.03 -24.46 -11.12
CA LEU A 819 19.35 -25.87 -10.92
C LEU A 819 18.32 -26.82 -11.56
N GLY A 820 17.05 -26.43 -11.51
CA GLY A 820 15.94 -27.30 -11.92
C GLY A 820 15.69 -27.35 -13.42
N ARG A 821 15.69 -26.23 -14.12
CA ARG A 821 15.39 -26.18 -15.55
C ARG A 821 16.42 -26.87 -16.45
N PRO A 822 17.72 -26.82 -16.17
CA PRO A 822 18.68 -27.57 -16.99
C PRO A 822 18.48 -29.09 -16.99
N VAL A 823 18.01 -29.68 -15.89
CA VAL A 823 17.71 -31.10 -15.74
C VAL A 823 16.27 -31.44 -16.13
N ASN A 824 15.37 -30.50 -16.14
CA ASN A 824 13.98 -30.65 -16.58
C ASN A 824 13.55 -29.42 -17.36
N PRO A 825 13.82 -29.37 -18.69
CA PRO A 825 13.47 -28.19 -19.51
C PRO A 825 11.98 -27.85 -19.56
N HIS A 826 11.12 -28.81 -19.24
CA HIS A 826 9.67 -28.66 -19.24
C HIS A 826 9.11 -28.26 -17.84
N LEU A 827 10.00 -28.01 -16.90
CA LEU A 827 9.60 -27.63 -15.54
C LEU A 827 8.81 -26.34 -15.53
N HIS A 828 7.55 -26.42 -15.14
CA HIS A 828 6.65 -25.28 -14.96
C HIS A 828 6.84 -24.73 -13.55
N VAL A 829 7.06 -23.42 -13.42
CA VAL A 829 7.42 -22.80 -12.14
C VAL A 829 6.48 -21.63 -11.85
N GLY A 830 5.88 -21.64 -10.66
CA GLY A 830 5.00 -20.56 -10.21
C GLY A 830 5.27 -20.18 -8.75
N ILE A 831 4.50 -19.23 -8.27
CA ILE A 831 4.49 -18.77 -6.89
C ILE A 831 3.04 -18.68 -6.39
N CYS A 832 2.81 -19.09 -5.15
CA CYS A 832 1.46 -19.07 -4.57
C CYS A 832 1.38 -18.46 -3.18
N GLY A 833 2.48 -17.97 -2.62
CA GLY A 833 2.47 -17.24 -1.35
C GLY A 833 1.74 -15.89 -1.47
N GLU A 834 1.55 -15.20 -0.35
CA GLU A 834 0.91 -13.87 -0.32
C GLU A 834 1.61 -12.86 -1.25
N HIS A 835 2.86 -13.08 -1.53
CA HIS A 835 3.67 -12.26 -2.44
C HIS A 835 3.16 -12.25 -3.89
N GLY A 836 2.40 -13.27 -4.31
CA GLY A 836 1.87 -13.37 -5.68
C GLY A 836 0.95 -12.23 -6.11
N GLY A 837 0.41 -11.48 -5.16
CA GLY A 837 -0.42 -10.30 -5.41
C GLY A 837 0.29 -8.97 -5.17
N ASP A 838 1.54 -8.98 -4.74
CA ASP A 838 2.34 -7.77 -4.52
C ASP A 838 3.06 -7.34 -5.79
N PRO A 839 2.87 -6.10 -6.28
CA PRO A 839 3.46 -5.65 -7.55
C PRO A 839 4.97 -5.82 -7.66
N SER A 840 5.72 -5.47 -6.61
CA SER A 840 7.19 -5.60 -6.61
C SER A 840 7.64 -7.06 -6.68
N SER A 841 6.91 -7.94 -6.01
CA SER A 841 7.17 -9.37 -6.02
C SER A 841 6.84 -10.00 -7.38
N VAL A 842 5.75 -9.56 -8.00
CA VAL A 842 5.36 -9.98 -9.37
C VAL A 842 6.44 -9.59 -10.37
N GLU A 843 6.95 -8.36 -10.28
CA GLU A 843 8.04 -7.89 -11.12
C GLU A 843 9.28 -8.78 -10.96
N PHE A 844 9.65 -9.10 -9.73
CA PHE A 844 10.77 -10.00 -9.45
C PHE A 844 10.54 -11.39 -10.06
N CYS A 845 9.35 -11.95 -9.91
CA CYS A 845 9.00 -13.25 -10.51
C CYS A 845 9.11 -13.23 -12.04
N HIS A 846 8.67 -12.14 -12.66
CA HIS A 846 8.85 -11.94 -14.09
C HIS A 846 10.35 -11.96 -14.46
N ASN A 847 11.16 -11.21 -13.72
CA ASN A 847 12.58 -11.06 -14.01
C ASN A 847 13.40 -12.36 -13.86
N ILE A 848 13.03 -13.23 -12.92
CA ILE A 848 13.72 -14.51 -12.72
C ILE A 848 13.12 -15.65 -13.56
N GLY A 849 12.10 -15.37 -14.37
CA GLY A 849 11.58 -16.31 -15.35
C GLY A 849 10.51 -17.27 -14.86
N LEU A 850 9.70 -16.92 -13.87
CA LEU A 850 8.55 -17.73 -13.49
C LEU A 850 7.52 -17.80 -14.64
N ASP A 851 6.74 -18.87 -14.67
CA ASP A 851 5.67 -19.06 -15.65
C ASP A 851 4.35 -18.43 -15.21
N TYR A 852 4.05 -18.44 -13.91
CA TYR A 852 2.86 -17.82 -13.38
C TYR A 852 3.04 -17.28 -11.95
N VAL A 853 2.16 -16.38 -11.57
CA VAL A 853 1.94 -15.97 -10.18
C VAL A 853 0.52 -16.35 -9.78
N SER A 854 0.31 -16.69 -8.52
CA SER A 854 -1.01 -17.05 -7.99
C SER A 854 -1.30 -16.20 -6.75
N CYS A 855 -2.49 -15.62 -6.68
CA CYS A 855 -2.88 -14.69 -5.62
C CYS A 855 -4.36 -14.84 -5.25
N SER A 856 -4.77 -14.16 -4.19
CA SER A 856 -6.18 -14.12 -3.80
C SER A 856 -7.04 -13.53 -4.94
N PRO A 857 -8.33 -13.91 -5.04
CA PRO A 857 -9.19 -13.53 -6.17
C PRO A 857 -9.21 -12.05 -6.49
N PHE A 858 -9.34 -11.20 -5.48
CA PHE A 858 -9.43 -9.74 -5.68
C PHE A 858 -8.10 -9.09 -6.06
N ARG A 859 -6.99 -9.79 -5.93
CA ARG A 859 -5.67 -9.31 -6.36
C ARG A 859 -5.31 -9.71 -7.78
N VAL A 860 -6.12 -10.52 -8.43
CA VAL A 860 -5.89 -10.97 -9.81
C VAL A 860 -5.69 -9.79 -10.77
N PRO A 861 -6.54 -8.73 -10.77
CA PRO A 861 -6.30 -7.57 -11.64
C PRO A 861 -4.99 -6.86 -11.34
N VAL A 862 -4.64 -6.70 -10.06
CA VAL A 862 -3.38 -6.09 -9.62
C VAL A 862 -2.18 -6.87 -10.17
N ALA A 863 -2.20 -8.20 -10.05
CA ALA A 863 -1.15 -9.07 -10.55
C ALA A 863 -1.03 -9.03 -12.08
N ARG A 864 -2.15 -9.00 -12.79
CA ARG A 864 -2.18 -8.89 -14.26
C ARG A 864 -1.53 -7.59 -14.73
N LEU A 865 -1.88 -6.49 -14.09
CA LEU A 865 -1.30 -5.18 -14.42
C LEU A 865 0.19 -5.13 -14.08
N ALA A 866 0.57 -5.61 -12.90
CA ALA A 866 1.97 -5.66 -12.46
C ALA A 866 2.83 -6.53 -13.40
N ALA A 867 2.29 -7.67 -13.85
CA ALA A 867 2.96 -8.55 -14.81
C ALA A 867 3.17 -7.84 -16.17
N ALA A 868 2.18 -7.10 -16.64
CA ALA A 868 2.30 -6.32 -17.87
C ALA A 868 3.36 -5.22 -17.73
N GLN A 869 3.35 -4.50 -16.63
CA GLN A 869 4.34 -3.45 -16.36
C GLN A 869 5.76 -4.02 -16.27
N ALA A 870 5.90 -5.20 -15.69
CA ALA A 870 7.20 -5.89 -15.61
C ALA A 870 7.75 -6.23 -17.01
N GLU A 871 6.91 -6.73 -17.91
CA GLU A 871 7.30 -7.03 -19.29
C GLU A 871 7.65 -5.76 -20.06
N ILE A 872 6.87 -4.69 -19.90
CA ILE A 872 7.13 -3.40 -20.55
C ILE A 872 8.47 -2.83 -20.10
N LYS A 873 8.76 -2.90 -18.81
CA LYS A 873 10.00 -2.37 -18.21
C LYS A 873 11.22 -3.24 -18.55
N ASN A 874 11.06 -4.55 -18.54
CA ASN A 874 12.12 -5.52 -18.78
C ASN A 874 11.63 -6.69 -19.63
N PRO A 875 11.54 -6.51 -20.96
CA PRO A 875 11.02 -7.55 -21.84
C PRO A 875 11.80 -8.86 -21.77
N ARG A 876 11.09 -9.96 -21.72
CA ARG A 876 11.68 -11.30 -21.78
C ARG A 876 12.21 -11.56 -23.20
N LYS A 877 13.40 -12.18 -23.27
CA LYS A 877 14.06 -12.54 -24.53
C LYS A 877 13.41 -13.76 -25.19
#